data_255d6ac62db83b9769f2f5759051239c
#
_entry.id   255d6ac62db83b9769f2f5759051239c
#
_cell.length_a   1.000
_cell.length_b   1.000
_cell.length_c   1.000
_cell.angle_alpha   90.00
_cell.angle_beta   90.00
_cell.angle_gamma   90.00
#
_symmetry.space_group_name_H-M   'P 1'
#
loop_
_entity.id
_entity.type
_entity.pdbx_description
1 polymer ?
#
loop_
_entity_poly.entity_id
_entity_poly.type
_entity_poly.pdbx_seq_one_letter_code
_entity_poly.pdbx_strand_id
1 'polypeptide(L)'
;YRVTSKLDGVLWTIPAKIYSRPLELAEGINLNKDNLIKELEMLSYERVKNPVQPGEFKFSKDDLKIFLRGYLDQRSGIFNINFDASEIKGITNQLGIAEDLIKLEPTVIGGMYPSHMEDRVLLNWPEVPPILVDTILAVEDQDFFNHYGISLKSISRAFLRNVQAGEVEQGGSTITQQLAKSLFFSSEQTIRRKVLEAIASLIIEFRYTKEEILLAYINDVFLAQSGKRAIHGFGMGAQHFFGTSIQNLSTDQVALLVGMLKGPSFYNPRRNPNNATKRRNLVLRVLNTSNKISDSAFETLKNKELGVSLPNYRTETRYPAFHDIVRLELQKNFNEKELRTKGLAVETNLDPVLQDSLENNLQKTKLQLIKKYGSGLEELEGAAIVVDISSGEVKAVAGSTEPSSYGFNRSINAIRPIGSLVKPFIYLTALDQYNDYNLTTLLDDSKLSLMSGGKLWEPDNFDKKFHGEIPLHVALWQSYNIASARLGLDVGYEAVENMFLNLGIKKDVPNYPSLFIGSLELSPYQAIQAYQTIASDGFYSPLRSIRQIKDTEGKIEFSYPYSINQTIRPEPVALLKFAMQQTFERGTARGYSKKQIQLWNAGGKTGTSDDQRDSWFVGFAGELLVLVWLGFDDNRQTPLTGRTGAFQVWKNFINDIKPVKTIQSSLPRINYVWTDIGDGLRSGKKCKNSILIPFIEGTEPNKIPDVRRECSSKIESSRNTVMDKLKEVFEVGQG
;
A
#
# COMPACT_ATOMS: atom_id res chain seq x y z
N TYR A 1 17.32 -5.03 40.97
CA TYR A 1 16.50 -5.77 39.97
C TYR A 1 15.59 -4.83 39.16
N ARG A 2 14.73 -3.99 39.76
CA ARG A 2 13.83 -3.07 39.02
C ARG A 2 14.60 -2.04 38.18
N VAL A 3 15.72 -1.51 38.72
CA VAL A 3 16.53 -0.51 37.98
C VAL A 3 17.17 -1.13 36.75
N THR A 4 17.79 -2.28 36.90
CA THR A 4 18.50 -2.96 35.83
C THR A 4 17.57 -3.49 34.73
N SER A 5 16.46 -4.15 35.12
CA SER A 5 15.51 -4.71 34.13
C SER A 5 14.83 -3.63 33.26
N LYS A 6 14.62 -2.43 33.80
CA LYS A 6 14.00 -1.33 33.03
C LYS A 6 15.03 -0.64 32.11
N LEU A 7 16.28 -0.52 32.55
CA LEU A 7 17.36 0.04 31.75
C LEU A 7 17.77 -0.94 30.62
N ASP A 8 17.87 -2.23 30.91
CA ASP A 8 18.04 -3.28 29.89
C ASP A 8 16.93 -3.20 28.85
N GLY A 9 15.67 -2.95 29.28
CA GLY A 9 14.54 -2.75 28.40
C GLY A 9 14.63 -1.51 27.49
N VAL A 10 15.29 -0.44 27.93
CA VAL A 10 15.46 0.80 27.16
C VAL A 10 16.70 0.75 26.25
N LEU A 11 17.78 0.16 26.72
CA LEU A 11 19.03 0.04 25.95
C LEU A 11 18.94 -0.95 24.79
N TRP A 12 18.13 -1.99 24.93
CA TRP A 12 18.09 -3.12 24.01
C TRP A 12 16.76 -3.29 23.26
N THR A 13 15.79 -2.39 23.43
CA THR A 13 14.56 -2.40 22.64
C THR A 13 14.72 -1.59 21.36
N ILE A 14 15.09 -2.25 20.29
CA ILE A 14 15.07 -1.66 18.96
C ILE A 14 13.74 -2.09 18.32
N PRO A 15 12.79 -1.18 18.10
CA PRO A 15 11.54 -1.53 17.44
C PRO A 15 11.78 -1.97 15.99
N ALA A 16 10.98 -2.92 15.52
CA ALA A 16 11.04 -3.33 14.13
C ALA A 16 10.72 -2.15 13.21
N LYS A 17 11.55 -1.92 12.20
CA LYS A 17 11.32 -0.95 11.13
C LYS A 17 10.67 -1.64 9.94
N ILE A 18 9.68 -0.98 9.34
CA ILE A 18 8.97 -1.48 8.16
C ILE A 18 9.42 -0.67 6.96
N TYR A 19 9.81 -1.38 5.92
CA TYR A 19 10.35 -0.84 4.68
C TYR A 19 9.45 -1.19 3.50
N SER A 20 9.41 -0.34 2.49
CA SER A 20 8.90 -0.70 1.16
C SER A 20 9.71 -1.84 0.55
N ARG A 21 9.34 -2.29 -0.65
CA ARG A 21 10.24 -3.16 -1.42
C ARG A 21 11.55 -2.42 -1.76
N PRO A 22 12.69 -3.09 -1.76
CA PRO A 22 13.85 -2.58 -2.49
C PRO A 22 13.53 -2.59 -3.99
N LEU A 23 13.98 -1.57 -4.72
CA LEU A 23 13.89 -1.59 -6.17
C LEU A 23 15.07 -2.42 -6.71
N GLU A 24 14.76 -3.53 -7.35
CA GLU A 24 15.74 -4.43 -7.98
C GLU A 24 15.83 -4.11 -9.48
N LEU A 25 17.04 -3.88 -9.98
CA LEU A 25 17.32 -3.63 -11.38
C LEU A 25 18.24 -4.74 -11.88
N ALA A 26 17.81 -5.48 -12.91
CA ALA A 26 18.55 -6.54 -13.55
C ALA A 26 18.29 -6.55 -15.06
N GLU A 27 19.17 -7.18 -15.83
CA GLU A 27 18.98 -7.37 -17.26
C GLU A 27 17.66 -8.10 -17.56
N GLY A 28 16.95 -7.68 -18.61
CA GLY A 28 15.67 -8.23 -19.03
C GLY A 28 14.44 -7.66 -18.30
N ILE A 29 14.63 -6.91 -17.21
CA ILE A 29 13.51 -6.27 -16.51
C ILE A 29 12.96 -5.11 -17.36
N ASN A 30 11.62 -5.11 -17.52
CA ASN A 30 10.88 -4.02 -18.14
C ASN A 30 10.42 -3.02 -17.08
N LEU A 31 10.85 -1.75 -17.21
CA LEU A 31 10.50 -0.68 -16.29
C LEU A 31 9.93 0.54 -17.01
N ASN A 32 8.89 1.13 -16.43
CA ASN A 32 8.47 2.46 -16.86
C ASN A 32 9.48 3.50 -16.36
N LYS A 33 10.16 4.18 -17.29
CA LYS A 33 11.20 5.18 -16.98
C LYS A 33 10.66 6.35 -16.13
N ASP A 34 9.42 6.80 -16.37
CA ASP A 34 8.82 7.87 -15.58
C ASP A 34 8.59 7.42 -14.12
N ASN A 35 8.17 6.17 -13.92
CA ASN A 35 8.00 5.60 -12.59
C ASN A 35 9.33 5.41 -11.87
N LEU A 36 10.38 4.98 -12.58
CA LEU A 36 11.74 4.89 -12.02
C LEU A 36 12.25 6.27 -11.55
N ILE A 37 12.04 7.32 -12.34
CA ILE A 37 12.44 8.68 -11.95
C ILE A 37 11.66 9.12 -10.72
N LYS A 38 10.34 8.90 -10.68
CA LYS A 38 9.51 9.20 -9.48
C LYS A 38 10.04 8.48 -8.24
N GLU A 39 10.42 7.22 -8.34
CA GLU A 39 10.94 6.44 -7.22
C GLU A 39 12.30 6.98 -6.74
N LEU A 40 13.21 7.35 -7.65
CA LEU A 40 14.48 7.99 -7.31
C LEU A 40 14.25 9.33 -6.57
N GLU A 41 13.30 10.16 -7.04
CA GLU A 41 12.92 11.42 -6.38
C GLU A 41 12.31 11.17 -4.98
N MET A 42 11.48 10.12 -4.83
CA MET A 42 10.93 9.73 -3.51
C MET A 42 12.02 9.27 -2.54
N LEU A 43 13.09 8.67 -3.04
CA LEU A 43 14.30 8.31 -2.29
C LEU A 43 15.24 9.51 -2.09
N SER A 44 14.83 10.72 -2.53
CA SER A 44 15.65 11.94 -2.45
C SER A 44 16.99 11.82 -3.20
N TYR A 45 16.98 11.15 -4.35
CA TYR A 45 18.08 11.24 -5.30
C TYR A 45 17.99 12.52 -6.10
N GLU A 46 19.11 13.23 -6.23
CA GLU A 46 19.19 14.49 -6.99
C GLU A 46 19.58 14.25 -8.45
N ARG A 47 18.85 14.86 -9.34
CA ARG A 47 19.18 14.83 -10.77
C ARG A 47 20.28 15.84 -11.10
N VAL A 48 21.45 15.36 -11.51
CA VAL A 48 22.63 16.17 -11.79
C VAL A 48 23.17 15.94 -13.21
N LYS A 49 24.10 16.79 -13.67
CA LYS A 49 24.77 16.59 -14.96
C LYS A 49 25.75 15.43 -14.95
N ASN A 50 26.45 15.18 -13.84
CA ASN A 50 27.36 14.07 -13.67
C ASN A 50 27.34 13.64 -12.18
N PRO A 51 26.89 12.43 -11.86
CA PRO A 51 26.86 11.92 -10.48
C PRO A 51 28.27 11.70 -9.94
N VAL A 52 28.58 12.34 -8.80
CA VAL A 52 29.86 12.26 -8.08
C VAL A 52 29.71 11.97 -6.60
N GLN A 53 28.49 12.08 -6.04
CA GLN A 53 28.19 11.77 -4.65
C GLN A 53 27.05 10.74 -4.55
N PRO A 54 27.03 9.91 -3.48
CA PRO A 54 25.93 9.00 -3.23
C PRO A 54 24.57 9.72 -3.17
N GLY A 55 23.59 9.21 -3.91
CA GLY A 55 22.26 9.84 -4.00
C GLY A 55 22.12 10.78 -5.20
N GLU A 56 23.03 10.77 -6.15
CA GLU A 56 22.91 11.53 -7.38
C GLU A 56 22.65 10.62 -8.57
N PHE A 57 21.88 11.11 -9.56
CA PHE A 57 21.67 10.40 -10.82
C PHE A 57 21.60 11.33 -12.03
N LYS A 58 21.88 10.77 -13.19
CA LYS A 58 21.68 11.39 -14.50
C LYS A 58 20.87 10.44 -15.37
N PHE A 59 19.76 10.90 -15.90
CA PHE A 59 18.94 10.16 -16.86
C PHE A 59 19.10 10.78 -18.25
N SER A 60 19.52 9.99 -19.21
CA SER A 60 19.53 10.30 -20.63
C SER A 60 18.43 9.50 -21.32
N LYS A 61 18.28 9.62 -22.67
CA LYS A 61 17.18 8.94 -23.38
C LYS A 61 17.13 7.43 -23.11
N ASP A 62 18.28 6.77 -23.16
CA ASP A 62 18.39 5.30 -23.04
C ASP A 62 19.41 4.85 -21.99
N ASP A 63 19.91 5.79 -21.16
CA ASP A 63 20.93 5.49 -20.15
C ASP A 63 20.58 6.15 -18.81
N LEU A 64 20.73 5.41 -17.74
CA LEU A 64 20.72 5.92 -16.36
C LEU A 64 22.10 5.71 -15.75
N LYS A 65 22.78 6.80 -15.37
CA LYS A 65 23.96 6.77 -14.51
C LYS A 65 23.55 7.15 -13.10
N ILE A 66 23.80 6.30 -12.12
CA ILE A 66 23.37 6.51 -10.73
C ILE A 66 24.53 6.21 -9.77
N PHE A 67 24.66 7.04 -8.71
CA PHE A 67 25.53 6.76 -7.60
C PHE A 67 24.70 6.25 -6.42
N LEU A 68 24.67 4.93 -6.21
CA LEU A 68 23.94 4.28 -5.13
C LEU A 68 24.53 4.62 -3.76
N ARG A 69 23.69 4.86 -2.76
CA ARG A 69 24.10 5.07 -1.36
C ARG A 69 24.58 3.80 -0.67
N GLY A 70 24.17 2.65 -1.20
CA GLY A 70 24.37 1.35 -0.58
C GLY A 70 23.26 1.00 0.41
N TYR A 71 22.94 -0.30 0.48
CA TYR A 71 21.94 -0.83 1.38
C TYR A 71 22.24 -2.29 1.71
N LEU A 72 22.45 -2.62 2.97
CA LEU A 72 22.79 -3.97 3.44
C LEU A 72 23.94 -4.61 2.63
N ASP A 73 23.58 -5.59 1.77
CA ASP A 73 24.49 -6.33 0.89
C ASP A 73 24.89 -5.55 -0.38
N GLN A 74 24.14 -4.49 -0.74
CA GLN A 74 24.46 -3.65 -1.89
C GLN A 74 25.52 -2.59 -1.55
N ARG A 75 26.67 -2.63 -2.22
CA ARG A 75 27.74 -1.63 -2.05
C ARG A 75 27.35 -0.29 -2.66
N SER A 76 27.79 0.80 -2.01
CA SER A 76 27.74 2.14 -2.61
C SER A 76 28.68 2.22 -3.80
N GLY A 77 28.26 2.90 -4.87
CA GLY A 77 29.07 3.06 -6.07
C GLY A 77 28.29 3.60 -7.26
N ILE A 78 29.01 3.90 -8.33
CA ILE A 78 28.43 4.39 -9.59
C ILE A 78 28.13 3.20 -10.51
N PHE A 79 26.89 3.18 -11.02
CA PHE A 79 26.41 2.19 -11.96
C PHE A 79 25.85 2.87 -13.20
N ASN A 80 26.02 2.26 -14.36
CA ASN A 80 25.44 2.66 -15.62
C ASN A 80 24.46 1.58 -16.07
N ILE A 81 23.23 1.98 -16.38
CA ILE A 81 22.13 1.08 -16.76
C ILE A 81 21.66 1.48 -18.15
N ASN A 82 21.74 0.57 -19.10
CA ASN A 82 21.36 0.79 -20.48
C ASN A 82 19.97 0.22 -20.74
N PHE A 83 19.14 0.99 -21.46
CA PHE A 83 17.77 0.59 -21.80
C PHE A 83 17.58 0.50 -23.31
N ASP A 84 16.81 -0.49 -23.73
CA ASP A 84 16.14 -0.50 -25.04
C ASP A 84 14.64 -0.33 -24.81
N ALA A 85 14.12 0.81 -25.21
CA ALA A 85 12.75 1.25 -24.87
C ALA A 85 12.50 1.25 -23.35
N SER A 86 11.87 0.21 -22.80
CA SER A 86 11.60 0.04 -21.37
C SER A 86 12.37 -1.11 -20.72
N GLU A 87 13.10 -1.91 -21.50
CA GLU A 87 13.82 -3.10 -21.03
C GLU A 87 15.26 -2.74 -20.68
N ILE A 88 15.75 -3.21 -19.52
CA ILE A 88 17.16 -3.10 -19.13
C ILE A 88 17.97 -4.11 -19.97
N LYS A 89 18.94 -3.61 -20.72
CA LYS A 89 19.83 -4.43 -21.58
C LYS A 89 21.16 -4.77 -20.95
N GLY A 90 21.53 -4.10 -19.89
CA GLY A 90 22.75 -4.39 -19.15
C GLY A 90 23.03 -3.33 -18.08
N ILE A 91 23.76 -3.74 -17.08
CA ILE A 91 24.20 -2.93 -15.96
C ILE A 91 25.71 -3.08 -15.84
N THR A 92 26.43 -1.98 -15.70
CA THR A 92 27.87 -1.98 -15.48
C THR A 92 28.25 -1.09 -14.31
N ASN A 93 29.25 -1.49 -13.54
CA ASN A 93 29.84 -0.63 -12.52
C ASN A 93 30.79 0.42 -13.10
N GLN A 94 31.40 1.24 -12.25
CA GLN A 94 32.33 2.31 -12.66
C GLN A 94 33.55 1.81 -13.44
N LEU A 95 33.96 0.54 -13.27
CA LEU A 95 35.07 -0.08 -13.94
C LEU A 95 34.68 -0.74 -15.29
N GLY A 96 33.38 -0.64 -15.68
CA GLY A 96 32.85 -1.29 -16.87
C GLY A 96 32.59 -2.80 -16.71
N ILE A 97 32.66 -3.33 -15.49
CA ILE A 97 32.37 -4.73 -15.19
C ILE A 97 30.83 -4.90 -15.13
N ALA A 98 30.32 -5.96 -15.77
CA ALA A 98 28.91 -6.28 -15.77
C ALA A 98 28.42 -6.67 -14.35
N GLU A 99 27.21 -6.25 -14.00
CA GLU A 99 26.54 -6.58 -12.75
C GLU A 99 25.17 -7.21 -13.08
N ASP A 100 24.90 -8.38 -12.55
CA ASP A 100 23.65 -9.11 -12.81
C ASP A 100 22.44 -8.44 -12.14
N LEU A 101 22.63 -7.87 -10.96
CA LEU A 101 21.58 -7.28 -10.13
C LEU A 101 22.14 -6.14 -9.29
N ILE A 102 21.44 -5.01 -9.29
CA ILE A 102 21.66 -3.95 -8.31
C ILE A 102 20.35 -3.64 -7.56
N LYS A 103 20.45 -3.21 -6.30
CA LYS A 103 19.32 -2.88 -5.44
C LYS A 103 19.44 -1.47 -4.92
N LEU A 104 18.36 -0.72 -5.02
CA LEU A 104 18.22 0.56 -4.35
C LEU A 104 17.65 0.34 -2.94
N GLU A 105 18.07 1.20 -2.03
CA GLU A 105 17.56 1.18 -0.67
C GLU A 105 16.04 1.38 -0.61
N PRO A 106 15.30 0.62 0.19
CA PRO A 106 13.86 0.79 0.34
C PRO A 106 13.52 2.00 1.23
N THR A 107 12.36 2.59 1.00
CA THR A 107 11.83 3.67 1.85
C THR A 107 11.34 3.13 3.19
N VAL A 108 11.67 3.78 4.30
CA VAL A 108 11.03 3.49 5.60
C VAL A 108 9.57 3.96 5.55
N ILE A 109 8.63 3.07 5.79
CA ILE A 109 7.19 3.35 5.76
C ILE A 109 6.55 3.35 7.15
N GLY A 110 7.27 2.90 8.18
CA GLY A 110 6.78 2.90 9.55
C GLY A 110 7.63 2.07 10.50
N GLY A 111 7.11 1.86 11.71
CA GLY A 111 7.74 1.02 12.71
C GLY A 111 6.72 0.42 13.67
N MET A 112 7.10 -0.65 14.37
CA MET A 112 6.28 -1.31 15.40
C MET A 112 6.62 -0.73 16.77
N TYR A 113 6.07 0.45 17.07
CA TYR A 113 6.34 1.15 18.33
C TYR A 113 5.51 0.61 19.51
N PRO A 114 6.02 0.78 20.76
CA PRO A 114 5.25 0.45 21.96
C PRO A 114 3.93 1.23 22.04
N SER A 115 2.93 0.67 22.71
CA SER A 115 1.57 1.22 22.87
C SER A 115 1.47 2.56 23.64
N HIS A 116 2.57 3.10 24.14
CA HIS A 116 2.64 4.42 24.77
C HIS A 116 3.08 5.43 23.72
N MET A 117 2.19 6.14 23.09
CA MET A 117 2.32 7.26 22.14
C MET A 117 3.63 8.11 22.21
N GLU A 118 4.79 7.45 22.36
CA GLU A 118 6.12 8.02 22.38
C GLU A 118 6.81 7.73 21.05
N ASP A 119 7.08 8.77 20.27
CA ASP A 119 7.86 8.65 19.05
C ASP A 119 9.36 8.69 19.41
N ARG A 120 10.08 7.61 19.08
CA ARG A 120 11.53 7.50 19.27
C ARG A 120 12.20 7.03 17.98
N VAL A 121 13.28 7.70 17.60
CA VAL A 121 14.27 7.20 16.63
C VAL A 121 15.49 6.83 17.46
N LEU A 122 15.66 5.54 17.70
CA LEU A 122 16.79 5.04 18.48
C LEU A 122 18.07 5.10 17.65
N LEU A 123 19.11 5.62 18.28
CA LEU A 123 20.46 5.70 17.73
C LEU A 123 21.31 4.59 18.34
N ASN A 124 22.17 3.98 17.53
CA ASN A 124 23.27 3.15 17.98
C ASN A 124 24.51 4.02 18.17
N TRP A 125 25.49 3.59 18.98
CA TRP A 125 26.65 4.39 19.29
C TRP A 125 27.43 4.91 18.06
N PRO A 126 27.66 4.14 16.99
CA PRO A 126 28.29 4.64 15.76
C PRO A 126 27.50 5.72 15.00
N GLU A 127 26.19 5.82 15.25
CA GLU A 127 25.31 6.81 14.63
C GLU A 127 25.30 8.15 15.37
N VAL A 128 25.87 8.21 16.58
CA VAL A 128 25.90 9.43 17.41
C VAL A 128 27.04 10.35 16.94
N PRO A 129 26.74 11.57 16.43
CA PRO A 129 27.78 12.50 16.02
C PRO A 129 28.67 12.93 17.20
N PRO A 130 30.00 12.97 17.05
CA PRO A 130 30.90 13.43 18.12
C PRO A 130 30.56 14.83 18.66
N ILE A 131 30.11 15.74 17.79
CA ILE A 131 29.69 17.11 18.21
C ILE A 131 28.48 17.09 19.15
N LEU A 132 27.56 16.10 19.01
CA LEU A 132 26.44 15.96 19.94
C LEU A 132 26.94 15.56 21.34
N VAL A 133 27.83 14.56 21.41
CA VAL A 133 28.46 14.12 22.66
C VAL A 133 29.16 15.29 23.33
N ASP A 134 30.04 15.97 22.61
CA ASP A 134 30.77 17.15 23.09
C ASP A 134 29.84 18.24 23.62
N THR A 135 28.74 18.50 22.94
CA THR A 135 27.77 19.53 23.31
C THR A 135 27.01 19.15 24.60
N ILE A 136 26.54 17.89 24.67
CA ILE A 136 25.84 17.40 25.89
C ILE A 136 26.78 17.48 27.11
N LEU A 137 28.01 16.97 26.99
CA LEU A 137 28.97 16.97 28.06
C LEU A 137 29.33 18.40 28.49
N ALA A 138 29.59 19.30 27.58
CA ALA A 138 29.94 20.68 27.86
C ALA A 138 28.83 21.44 28.60
N VAL A 139 27.56 21.12 28.32
CA VAL A 139 26.40 21.84 28.87
C VAL A 139 25.82 21.18 30.12
N GLU A 140 25.68 19.86 30.14
CA GLU A 140 24.95 19.13 31.16
C GLU A 140 25.89 18.54 32.24
N ASP A 141 27.04 17.99 31.83
CA ASP A 141 27.92 17.28 32.77
C ASP A 141 29.37 17.19 32.28
N GLN A 142 30.16 18.24 32.52
CA GLN A 142 31.56 18.34 32.07
C GLN A 142 32.49 17.25 32.62
N ASP A 143 32.21 16.78 33.85
CA ASP A 143 33.01 15.78 34.52
C ASP A 143 32.43 14.35 34.38
N PHE A 144 31.50 14.10 33.44
CA PHE A 144 30.73 12.84 33.28
C PHE A 144 31.60 11.58 33.32
N PHE A 145 32.74 11.59 32.65
CA PHE A 145 33.65 10.44 32.62
C PHE A 145 34.48 10.24 33.89
N ASN A 146 34.48 11.23 34.79
CA ASN A 146 35.37 11.27 35.98
C ASN A 146 34.64 11.01 37.31
N HIS A 147 33.33 10.79 37.30
CA HIS A 147 32.55 10.49 38.51
C HIS A 147 31.73 9.23 38.39
N TYR A 148 31.24 8.68 39.48
CA TYR A 148 30.39 7.48 39.54
C TYR A 148 28.92 7.85 39.83
N GLY A 149 28.28 8.54 38.88
CA GLY A 149 26.85 8.89 38.95
C GLY A 149 26.49 10.10 39.79
N ILE A 150 27.36 10.52 40.70
CA ILE A 150 27.20 11.71 41.58
C ILE A 150 28.47 12.54 41.49
N SER A 151 28.35 13.84 41.24
CA SER A 151 29.47 14.78 41.22
C SER A 151 29.38 15.73 42.42
N LEU A 152 30.18 15.46 43.49
CA LEU A 152 30.25 16.33 44.64
C LEU A 152 30.76 17.72 44.26
N LYS A 153 31.67 17.82 43.31
CA LYS A 153 32.18 19.08 42.74
C LYS A 153 31.10 19.92 42.10
N SER A 154 30.21 19.27 41.30
CA SER A 154 29.10 19.98 40.67
C SER A 154 28.03 20.42 41.66
N ILE A 155 27.75 19.61 42.67
CA ILE A 155 26.82 19.95 43.76
C ILE A 155 27.39 21.17 44.56
N SER A 156 28.67 21.16 44.95
CA SER A 156 29.29 22.26 45.71
C SER A 156 29.30 23.55 44.87
N ARG A 157 29.66 23.48 43.61
CA ARG A 157 29.64 24.61 42.67
C ARG A 157 28.24 25.20 42.49
N ALA A 158 27.24 24.37 42.30
CA ALA A 158 25.86 24.80 42.15
C ALA A 158 25.33 25.43 43.45
N PHE A 159 25.64 24.86 44.61
CA PHE A 159 25.29 25.42 45.93
C PHE A 159 25.88 26.82 46.12
N LEU A 160 27.18 27.00 45.86
CA LEU A 160 27.84 28.31 46.00
C LEU A 160 27.24 29.37 45.07
N ARG A 161 26.96 29.03 43.82
CA ARG A 161 26.33 29.94 42.84
C ARG A 161 24.90 30.31 43.21
N ASN A 162 24.08 29.34 43.61
CA ASN A 162 22.70 29.58 44.02
C ASN A 162 22.59 30.43 45.28
N VAL A 163 23.54 30.26 46.23
CA VAL A 163 23.62 31.12 47.42
C VAL A 163 24.05 32.55 47.05
N GLN A 164 24.98 32.73 46.12
CA GLN A 164 25.39 34.05 45.63
C GLN A 164 24.32 34.78 44.82
N ALA A 165 23.54 34.04 44.05
CA ALA A 165 22.47 34.60 43.20
C ALA A 165 21.14 34.83 43.95
N GLY A 166 20.95 34.23 45.12
CA GLY A 166 19.69 34.28 45.89
C GLY A 166 18.53 33.48 45.26
N GLU A 167 18.81 32.81 44.16
CA GLU A 167 17.84 31.96 43.42
C GLU A 167 18.52 30.74 42.80
N VAL A 168 17.73 29.76 42.31
CA VAL A 168 18.26 28.54 41.70
C VAL A 168 18.71 28.81 40.26
N GLU A 169 19.94 29.28 40.07
CA GLU A 169 20.52 29.54 38.74
C GLU A 169 21.10 28.30 38.08
N GLN A 170 21.74 27.41 38.87
CA GLN A 170 22.48 26.25 38.33
C GLN A 170 22.03 24.95 39.00
N GLY A 171 21.74 23.91 38.17
CA GLY A 171 21.49 22.54 38.63
C GLY A 171 22.81 21.76 38.82
N GLY A 172 22.91 20.99 39.90
CA GLY A 172 24.06 20.13 40.19
C GLY A 172 23.80 18.64 39.88
N SER A 173 22.83 18.31 39.06
CA SER A 173 22.48 16.91 38.73
C SER A 173 23.33 16.41 37.56
N THR A 174 23.87 15.20 37.66
CA THR A 174 24.62 14.54 36.59
C THR A 174 23.69 13.97 35.51
N ILE A 175 24.26 13.63 34.33
CA ILE A 175 23.52 12.92 33.22
C ILE A 175 22.92 11.64 33.78
N THR A 176 23.65 10.85 34.58
CA THR A 176 23.15 9.59 35.17
C THR A 176 21.97 9.83 36.10
N GLN A 177 21.97 10.91 36.87
CA GLN A 177 20.86 11.31 37.75
C GLN A 177 19.63 11.77 36.92
N GLN A 178 19.85 12.48 35.80
CA GLN A 178 18.77 12.88 34.90
C GLN A 178 18.14 11.66 34.25
N LEU A 179 18.92 10.69 33.76
CA LEU A 179 18.48 9.43 33.24
C LEU A 179 17.69 8.59 34.26
N ALA A 180 18.25 8.47 35.49
CA ALA A 180 17.56 7.77 36.58
C ALA A 180 16.21 8.44 36.92
N LYS A 181 16.15 9.76 36.91
CA LYS A 181 14.92 10.52 37.12
C LYS A 181 13.88 10.21 36.04
N SER A 182 14.29 10.29 34.79
CA SER A 182 13.37 10.03 33.63
C SER A 182 12.81 8.62 33.68
N LEU A 183 13.62 7.61 33.94
CA LEU A 183 13.22 6.20 33.88
C LEU A 183 12.40 5.71 35.08
N PHE A 184 12.65 6.24 36.31
CA PHE A 184 12.14 5.58 37.53
C PHE A 184 11.28 6.46 38.41
N PHE A 185 11.26 7.78 38.22
CA PHE A 185 10.61 8.70 39.16
C PHE A 185 9.59 9.62 38.47
N SER A 186 8.58 10.02 39.23
CA SER A 186 7.60 11.02 38.81
C SER A 186 8.16 12.45 38.87
N SER A 187 7.44 13.43 38.36
CA SER A 187 7.82 14.83 38.33
C SER A 187 7.82 15.54 39.73
N GLU A 188 7.34 14.86 40.78
CA GLU A 188 7.30 15.45 42.15
C GLU A 188 8.68 15.83 42.66
N GLN A 189 8.80 17.03 43.25
CA GLN A 189 10.06 17.57 43.77
C GLN A 189 10.19 17.33 45.28
N THR A 190 10.65 16.13 45.68
CA THR A 190 10.84 15.77 47.08
C THR A 190 12.30 15.40 47.35
N ILE A 191 12.81 15.70 48.58
CA ILE A 191 14.15 15.29 48.99
C ILE A 191 14.31 13.77 48.94
N ARG A 192 13.27 13.01 49.36
CA ARG A 192 13.24 11.55 49.30
C ARG A 192 13.51 11.04 47.88
N ARG A 193 12.86 11.64 46.88
CA ARG A 193 13.10 11.29 45.46
C ARG A 193 14.54 11.58 45.08
N LYS A 194 15.11 12.71 45.49
CA LYS A 194 16.51 13.09 45.16
C LYS A 194 17.53 12.11 45.70
N VAL A 195 17.31 11.59 46.91
CA VAL A 195 18.12 10.52 47.49
C VAL A 195 18.00 9.21 46.70
N LEU A 196 16.79 8.85 46.32
CA LEU A 196 16.54 7.63 45.50
C LEU A 196 17.14 7.76 44.08
N GLU A 197 17.10 8.94 43.46
CA GLU A 197 17.79 9.23 42.19
C GLU A 197 19.32 9.02 42.34
N ALA A 198 19.90 9.48 43.39
CA ALA A 198 21.34 9.31 43.67
C ALA A 198 21.72 7.83 43.85
N ILE A 199 20.91 7.06 44.60
CA ILE A 199 21.12 5.61 44.77
C ILE A 199 20.95 4.88 43.42
N ALA A 200 19.91 5.20 42.65
CA ALA A 200 19.70 4.62 41.34
C ALA A 200 20.86 4.92 40.38
N SER A 201 21.40 6.14 40.43
CA SER A 201 22.55 6.54 39.61
C SER A 201 23.82 5.74 39.94
N LEU A 202 24.07 5.46 41.22
CA LEU A 202 25.20 4.61 41.62
C LEU A 202 25.02 3.16 41.11
N ILE A 203 23.82 2.63 41.18
CA ILE A 203 23.52 1.28 40.67
C ILE A 203 23.72 1.21 39.14
N ILE A 204 23.30 2.24 38.42
CA ILE A 204 23.46 2.34 36.96
C ILE A 204 24.95 2.36 36.60
N GLU A 205 25.73 3.22 37.24
CA GLU A 205 27.17 3.37 36.99
C GLU A 205 28.00 2.13 37.35
N PHE A 206 27.53 1.35 38.32
CA PHE A 206 28.18 0.07 38.64
C PHE A 206 27.98 -1.01 37.61
N ARG A 207 26.87 -0.94 36.85
CA ARG A 207 26.46 -2.02 35.96
C ARG A 207 26.68 -1.74 34.47
N TYR A 208 26.69 -0.46 34.09
CA TYR A 208 26.76 -0.04 32.68
C TYR A 208 27.97 0.85 32.44
N THR A 209 28.53 0.78 31.24
CA THR A 209 29.62 1.67 30.84
C THR A 209 29.12 3.11 30.65
N LYS A 210 30.03 4.07 30.68
CA LYS A 210 29.73 5.48 30.44
C LYS A 210 29.08 5.71 29.06
N GLU A 211 29.52 4.98 28.04
CA GLU A 211 28.97 5.06 26.70
C GLU A 211 27.52 4.54 26.64
N GLU A 212 27.22 3.41 27.28
CA GLU A 212 25.87 2.88 27.40
C GLU A 212 24.93 3.84 28.14
N ILE A 213 25.40 4.46 29.24
CA ILE A 213 24.62 5.45 30.01
C ILE A 213 24.32 6.67 29.14
N LEU A 214 25.33 7.19 28.44
CA LEU A 214 25.18 8.36 27.58
C LEU A 214 24.29 8.06 26.38
N LEU A 215 24.41 6.88 25.77
CA LEU A 215 23.53 6.44 24.68
C LEU A 215 22.07 6.31 25.15
N ALA A 216 21.85 5.73 26.33
CA ALA A 216 20.50 5.65 26.91
C ALA A 216 19.93 7.06 27.16
N TYR A 217 20.72 8.01 27.65
CA TYR A 217 20.32 9.39 27.84
C TYR A 217 19.96 10.07 26.49
N ILE A 218 20.80 9.91 25.47
CA ILE A 218 20.61 10.47 24.15
C ILE A 218 19.29 9.97 23.53
N ASN A 219 18.93 8.71 23.78
CA ASN A 219 17.72 8.08 23.26
C ASN A 219 16.45 8.32 24.11
N ASP A 220 16.61 8.71 25.40
CA ASP A 220 15.48 8.83 26.34
C ASP A 220 15.01 10.27 26.58
N VAL A 221 15.87 11.26 26.44
CA VAL A 221 15.61 12.64 26.87
C VAL A 221 14.38 13.24 26.15
N PHE A 222 13.49 13.88 26.94
CA PHE A 222 12.30 14.57 26.42
C PHE A 222 12.67 15.91 25.80
N LEU A 223 12.26 16.15 24.55
CA LEU A 223 12.57 17.36 23.78
C LEU A 223 11.36 18.22 23.46
N ALA A 224 10.20 17.63 23.27
CA ALA A 224 8.99 18.40 22.92
C ALA A 224 7.70 17.60 23.14
N GLN A 225 6.57 18.32 23.10
CA GLN A 225 5.24 17.75 22.96
C GLN A 225 4.65 18.20 21.62
N SER A 226 4.24 17.25 20.78
CA SER A 226 3.56 17.49 19.51
C SER A 226 2.16 16.87 19.56
N GLY A 227 1.13 17.70 19.75
CA GLY A 227 -0.22 17.22 20.00
C GLY A 227 -0.28 16.30 21.23
N LYS A 228 -0.76 15.06 21.04
CA LYS A 228 -0.80 14.04 22.11
C LYS A 228 0.50 13.23 22.24
N ARG A 229 1.53 13.48 21.41
CA ARG A 229 2.77 12.69 21.35
C ARG A 229 3.92 13.40 22.02
N ALA A 230 4.68 12.68 22.83
CA ALA A 230 5.93 13.15 23.43
C ALA A 230 7.11 12.80 22.50
N ILE A 231 7.95 13.79 22.18
CA ILE A 231 9.14 13.64 21.35
C ILE A 231 10.31 13.33 22.29
N HIS A 232 10.81 12.11 22.21
CA HIS A 232 11.93 11.62 23.01
C HIS A 232 13.15 11.29 22.15
N GLY A 233 14.33 11.57 22.69
CA GLY A 233 15.62 11.30 22.07
C GLY A 233 16.02 12.29 20.98
N PHE A 234 17.34 12.45 20.80
CA PHE A 234 17.91 13.39 19.83
C PHE A 234 17.67 12.98 18.38
N GLY A 235 17.61 11.67 18.09
CA GLY A 235 17.27 11.18 16.74
C GLY A 235 15.88 11.63 16.29
N MET A 236 14.88 11.49 17.17
CA MET A 236 13.52 11.97 16.90
C MET A 236 13.44 13.50 16.92
N GLY A 237 14.20 14.16 17.80
CA GLY A 237 14.30 15.61 17.84
C GLY A 237 14.83 16.19 16.54
N ALA A 238 15.84 15.57 15.94
CA ALA A 238 16.40 15.98 14.64
C ALA A 238 15.35 15.89 13.52
N GLN A 239 14.65 14.78 13.46
CA GLN A 239 13.56 14.61 12.47
C GLN A 239 12.42 15.59 12.72
N HIS A 240 11.99 15.74 13.97
CA HIS A 240 10.86 16.61 14.33
C HIS A 240 11.13 18.07 14.00
N PHE A 241 12.29 18.61 14.37
CA PHE A 241 12.58 20.05 14.23
C PHE A 241 13.23 20.40 12.89
N PHE A 242 13.99 19.50 12.27
CA PHE A 242 14.79 19.79 11.07
C PHE A 242 14.47 18.91 9.85
N GLY A 243 13.66 17.87 10.01
CA GLY A 243 13.26 16.97 8.90
C GLY A 243 14.41 16.10 8.38
N THR A 244 15.49 15.93 9.15
CA THR A 244 16.70 15.18 8.74
C THR A 244 17.21 14.29 9.86
N SER A 245 18.17 13.41 9.57
CA SER A 245 18.83 12.58 10.58
C SER A 245 19.81 13.41 11.43
N ILE A 246 20.09 12.91 12.64
CA ILE A 246 21.00 13.59 13.58
C ILE A 246 22.42 13.77 13.03
N GLN A 247 22.87 12.86 12.15
CA GLN A 247 24.19 12.89 11.50
C GLN A 247 24.34 14.09 10.55
N ASN A 248 23.23 14.59 10.02
CA ASN A 248 23.22 15.70 9.06
C ASN A 248 23.00 17.07 9.71
N LEU A 249 22.86 17.12 11.03
CA LEU A 249 22.68 18.39 11.73
C LEU A 249 23.96 19.22 11.78
N SER A 250 23.83 20.51 11.51
CA SER A 250 24.90 21.47 11.75
C SER A 250 25.09 21.76 13.24
N THR A 251 26.27 22.25 13.64
CA THR A 251 26.62 22.51 15.04
C THR A 251 25.62 23.44 15.75
N ASP A 252 25.07 24.43 15.06
CA ASP A 252 24.07 25.35 15.64
C ASP A 252 22.72 24.64 15.86
N GLN A 253 22.35 23.67 15.01
CA GLN A 253 21.15 22.85 15.18
C GLN A 253 21.32 21.88 16.38
N VAL A 254 22.49 21.24 16.51
CA VAL A 254 22.82 20.41 17.68
C VAL A 254 22.78 21.27 18.97
N ALA A 255 23.38 22.46 18.95
CA ALA A 255 23.35 23.39 20.06
C ALA A 255 21.92 23.82 20.45
N LEU A 256 21.02 23.95 19.47
CA LEU A 256 19.61 24.24 19.74
C LEU A 256 18.95 23.08 20.49
N LEU A 257 19.06 21.83 19.97
CA LEU A 257 18.46 20.66 20.63
C LEU A 257 18.96 20.45 22.04
N VAL A 258 20.29 20.52 22.27
CA VAL A 258 20.87 20.43 23.63
C VAL A 258 20.42 21.60 24.49
N GLY A 259 20.30 22.79 23.92
CA GLY A 259 19.79 23.95 24.62
C GLY A 259 18.36 23.79 25.16
N MET A 260 17.53 23.05 24.46
CA MET A 260 16.15 22.80 24.86
C MET A 260 16.00 21.92 26.09
N LEU A 261 17.00 21.11 26.44
CA LEU A 261 16.96 20.21 27.61
C LEU A 261 16.65 20.95 28.95
N LYS A 262 17.10 22.17 29.11
CA LYS A 262 16.82 22.99 30.30
C LYS A 262 15.33 23.29 30.50
N GLY A 263 14.54 23.33 29.40
CA GLY A 263 13.12 23.63 29.46
C GLY A 263 12.48 23.45 28.07
N PRO A 264 12.13 22.22 27.67
CA PRO A 264 11.68 21.89 26.33
C PRO A 264 10.51 22.74 25.82
N SER A 265 9.53 23.05 26.65
CA SER A 265 8.40 23.91 26.29
C SER A 265 8.78 25.38 26.16
N PHE A 266 9.64 25.88 27.08
CA PHE A 266 10.05 27.31 27.14
C PHE A 266 11.02 27.66 26.00
N TYR A 267 11.88 26.72 25.61
CA TYR A 267 12.87 26.89 24.56
C TYR A 267 12.45 26.24 23.22
N ASN A 268 11.17 25.90 23.07
CA ASN A 268 10.67 25.33 21.83
C ASN A 268 10.82 26.35 20.67
N PRO A 269 11.59 26.04 19.60
CA PRO A 269 11.92 27.02 18.56
C PRO A 269 10.73 27.42 17.71
N ARG A 270 9.68 26.59 17.63
CA ARG A 270 8.46 26.90 16.90
C ARG A 270 7.50 27.80 17.69
N ARG A 271 7.49 27.65 19.04
CA ARG A 271 6.61 28.43 19.93
C ARG A 271 7.27 29.71 20.42
N ASN A 272 8.56 29.64 20.76
CA ASN A 272 9.33 30.71 21.40
C ASN A 272 10.69 30.91 20.70
N PRO A 273 10.73 31.34 19.40
CA PRO A 273 11.96 31.41 18.60
C PRO A 273 13.04 32.31 19.26
N ASN A 274 12.64 33.43 19.84
CA ASN A 274 13.58 34.33 20.51
C ASN A 274 14.30 33.71 21.73
N ASN A 275 13.57 32.96 22.55
CA ASN A 275 14.15 32.26 23.71
C ASN A 275 15.05 31.11 23.23
N ALA A 276 14.61 30.40 22.17
CA ALA A 276 15.39 29.33 21.58
C ALA A 276 16.70 29.86 20.98
N THR A 277 16.69 30.99 20.28
CA THR A 277 17.88 31.64 19.72
C THR A 277 18.86 32.05 20.83
N LYS A 278 18.36 32.73 21.88
CA LYS A 278 19.20 33.12 23.03
C LYS A 278 19.84 31.89 23.70
N ARG A 279 19.08 30.83 23.88
CA ARG A 279 19.56 29.60 24.53
C ARG A 279 20.55 28.85 23.63
N ARG A 280 20.30 28.73 22.33
CA ARG A 280 21.25 28.18 21.34
C ARG A 280 22.58 28.93 21.39
N ASN A 281 22.54 30.27 21.35
CA ASN A 281 23.73 31.09 21.34
C ASN A 281 24.52 30.97 22.69
N LEU A 282 23.83 30.72 23.81
CA LEU A 282 24.49 30.41 25.06
C LEU A 282 25.23 29.06 24.98
N VAL A 283 24.62 28.03 24.40
CA VAL A 283 25.26 26.72 24.18
C VAL A 283 26.49 26.87 23.25
N LEU A 284 26.36 27.59 22.16
CA LEU A 284 27.48 27.87 21.24
C LEU A 284 28.62 28.59 21.97
N ARG A 285 28.34 29.53 22.90
CA ARG A 285 29.34 30.18 23.71
C ARG A 285 30.05 29.18 24.63
N VAL A 286 29.31 28.25 25.24
CA VAL A 286 29.89 27.18 26.07
C VAL A 286 30.85 26.32 25.25
N LEU A 287 30.47 25.95 24.05
CA LEU A 287 31.32 25.17 23.12
C LEU A 287 32.59 25.93 22.73
N ASN A 288 32.50 27.25 22.50
CA ASN A 288 33.63 28.10 22.18
C ASN A 288 34.57 28.23 23.38
N THR A 289 34.05 28.53 24.58
CA THR A 289 34.88 28.63 25.80
C THR A 289 35.53 27.31 26.23
N SER A 290 34.95 26.18 25.79
CA SER A 290 35.49 24.83 25.99
C SER A 290 36.40 24.37 24.85
N ASN A 291 36.78 25.26 23.92
CA ASN A 291 37.63 24.99 22.76
C ASN A 291 37.10 23.87 21.83
N LYS A 292 35.76 23.66 21.79
CA LYS A 292 35.11 22.70 20.90
C LYS A 292 34.77 23.31 19.56
N ILE A 293 34.66 24.64 19.46
CA ILE A 293 34.51 25.41 18.20
C ILE A 293 35.43 26.64 18.27
N SER A 294 35.91 27.10 17.12
CA SER A 294 36.72 28.31 16.99
C SER A 294 35.90 29.59 17.18
N ASP A 295 36.59 30.72 17.46
CA ASP A 295 35.93 32.04 17.56
C ASP A 295 35.23 32.43 16.27
N SER A 296 35.85 32.17 15.11
CA SER A 296 35.24 32.44 13.81
C SER A 296 34.00 31.60 13.54
N ALA A 297 34.00 30.31 13.94
CA ALA A 297 32.83 29.44 13.85
C ALA A 297 31.70 29.93 14.78
N PHE A 298 32.04 30.33 16.04
CA PHE A 298 31.05 30.90 16.96
C PHE A 298 30.38 32.16 16.38
N GLU A 299 31.17 33.11 15.86
CA GLU A 299 30.63 34.33 15.26
C GLU A 299 29.72 34.07 14.06
N THR A 300 30.07 33.07 13.24
CA THR A 300 29.24 32.66 12.09
C THR A 300 27.94 31.98 12.53
N LEU A 301 28.03 30.99 13.45
CA LEU A 301 26.90 30.16 13.84
C LEU A 301 25.85 30.89 14.67
N LYS A 302 26.27 31.86 15.52
CA LYS A 302 25.35 32.63 16.37
C LYS A 302 24.40 33.52 15.57
N ASN A 303 24.78 33.91 14.35
CA ASN A 303 24.02 34.78 13.49
C ASN A 303 23.11 33.99 12.50
N LYS A 304 23.24 32.67 12.41
CA LYS A 304 22.36 31.85 11.59
C LYS A 304 20.92 31.86 12.10
N GLU A 305 19.96 31.77 11.21
CA GLU A 305 18.57 31.46 11.54
C GLU A 305 18.47 30.09 12.21
N LEU A 306 17.36 29.81 12.93
CA LEU A 306 17.19 28.53 13.63
C LEU A 306 17.07 27.34 12.69
N GLY A 307 16.73 27.57 11.42
CA GLY A 307 16.61 26.52 10.38
C GLY A 307 15.56 25.44 10.69
N VAL A 308 14.54 25.79 11.46
CA VAL A 308 13.50 24.84 11.89
C VAL A 308 12.51 24.62 10.77
N SER A 309 12.36 23.40 10.31
CA SER A 309 11.35 23.04 9.31
C SER A 309 9.93 23.17 9.85
N LEU A 310 8.98 23.41 8.98
CA LEU A 310 7.56 23.28 9.32
C LEU A 310 7.31 21.87 9.86
N PRO A 311 6.29 21.68 10.75
CA PRO A 311 5.95 20.36 11.24
C PRO A 311 5.70 19.43 10.07
N ASN A 312 6.68 18.61 9.74
CA ASN A 312 6.48 17.56 8.78
C ASN A 312 5.82 16.43 9.56
N TYR A 313 4.48 16.34 9.49
CA TYR A 313 3.70 15.25 10.11
C TYR A 313 4.02 13.86 9.51
N ARG A 314 5.06 13.76 8.66
CA ARG A 314 5.56 12.53 8.03
C ARG A 314 6.32 11.58 8.95
N THR A 315 6.40 11.87 10.27
CA THR A 315 6.86 10.88 11.27
C THR A 315 5.75 9.90 11.68
N GLU A 316 4.55 10.10 11.17
CA GLU A 316 3.47 9.13 11.24
C GLU A 316 3.75 8.01 10.22
N THR A 317 3.26 6.81 10.53
CA THR A 317 3.29 5.68 9.63
C THR A 317 2.84 6.13 8.24
N ARG A 318 3.78 6.17 7.29
CA ARG A 318 3.44 6.43 5.90
C ARG A 318 2.62 5.25 5.42
N TYR A 319 1.47 5.48 4.81
CA TYR A 319 0.56 4.43 4.35
C TYR A 319 -0.09 3.58 5.47
N PRO A 320 -0.92 4.17 6.34
CA PRO A 320 -1.51 3.48 7.49
C PRO A 320 -2.27 2.20 7.14
N ALA A 321 -3.02 2.22 6.03
CA ALA A 321 -3.81 1.07 5.59
C ALA A 321 -2.93 -0.14 5.22
N PHE A 322 -1.79 0.11 4.58
CA PHE A 322 -0.82 -0.94 4.28
C PHE A 322 -0.13 -1.47 5.55
N HIS A 323 0.22 -0.56 6.45
CA HIS A 323 0.83 -0.90 7.74
C HIS A 323 -0.06 -1.84 8.58
N ASP A 324 -1.37 -1.64 8.57
CA ASP A 324 -2.31 -2.52 9.27
C ASP A 324 -2.27 -3.96 8.73
N ILE A 325 -2.17 -4.13 7.41
CA ILE A 325 -2.06 -5.46 6.79
C ILE A 325 -0.74 -6.13 7.19
N VAL A 326 0.37 -5.39 7.14
CA VAL A 326 1.68 -5.88 7.60
C VAL A 326 1.63 -6.32 9.05
N ARG A 327 1.00 -5.52 9.92
CA ARG A 327 0.83 -5.84 11.34
C ARG A 327 0.04 -7.14 11.55
N LEU A 328 -1.08 -7.31 10.86
CA LEU A 328 -1.88 -8.53 10.93
C LEU A 328 -1.11 -9.76 10.44
N GLU A 329 -0.28 -9.60 9.42
CA GLU A 329 0.54 -10.68 8.88
C GLU A 329 1.69 -11.04 9.85
N LEU A 330 2.37 -10.05 10.44
CA LEU A 330 3.41 -10.24 11.44
C LEU A 330 2.91 -10.97 12.69
N GLN A 331 1.71 -10.62 13.17
CA GLN A 331 1.10 -11.23 14.37
C GLN A 331 0.84 -12.74 14.25
N LYS A 332 0.85 -13.31 13.04
CA LYS A 332 0.73 -14.76 12.84
C LYS A 332 1.99 -15.53 13.24
N ASN A 333 3.16 -14.91 13.14
CA ASN A 333 4.46 -15.58 13.31
C ASN A 333 5.33 -14.97 14.41
N PHE A 334 5.07 -13.73 14.84
CA PHE A 334 5.86 -13.01 15.83
C PHE A 334 4.96 -12.47 16.94
N ASN A 335 5.44 -12.57 18.18
CA ASN A 335 4.77 -11.90 19.29
C ASN A 335 5.15 -10.42 19.36
N GLU A 336 4.31 -9.61 20.02
CA GLU A 336 4.51 -8.16 20.14
C GLU A 336 5.84 -7.78 20.81
N LYS A 337 6.32 -8.60 21.75
CA LYS A 337 7.58 -8.35 22.45
C LYS A 337 8.76 -8.47 21.47
N GLU A 338 8.78 -9.50 20.64
CA GLU A 338 9.84 -9.68 19.63
C GLU A 338 9.89 -8.54 18.63
N LEU A 339 8.73 -8.13 18.11
CA LEU A 339 8.62 -7.00 17.17
C LEU A 339 9.09 -5.68 17.76
N ARG A 340 9.02 -5.54 19.09
CA ARG A 340 9.44 -4.32 19.80
C ARG A 340 10.89 -4.33 20.25
N THR A 341 11.54 -5.49 20.32
CA THR A 341 12.85 -5.60 21.00
C THR A 341 13.99 -6.10 20.13
N LYS A 342 13.70 -6.80 19.02
CA LYS A 342 14.74 -7.46 18.21
C LYS A 342 15.35 -6.57 17.14
N GLY A 343 14.85 -5.34 16.92
CA GLY A 343 15.36 -4.46 15.87
C GLY A 343 15.18 -5.00 14.45
N LEU A 344 14.11 -5.75 14.22
CA LEU A 344 13.85 -6.42 12.95
C LEU A 344 13.65 -5.39 11.82
N ALA A 345 14.21 -5.68 10.66
CA ALA A 345 13.93 -4.99 9.41
C ALA A 345 12.89 -5.78 8.61
N VAL A 346 11.66 -5.29 8.56
CA VAL A 346 10.55 -5.90 7.83
C VAL A 346 10.50 -5.32 6.42
N GLU A 347 11.02 -6.04 5.45
CA GLU A 347 10.92 -5.68 4.04
C GLU A 347 9.57 -6.15 3.50
N THR A 348 8.79 -5.23 2.96
CA THR A 348 7.45 -5.50 2.42
C THR A 348 7.45 -5.58 0.89
N ASN A 349 6.29 -5.91 0.34
CA ASN A 349 6.05 -5.90 -1.10
C ASN A 349 5.49 -4.55 -1.59
N LEU A 350 5.34 -3.56 -0.70
CA LEU A 350 4.81 -2.24 -1.05
C LEU A 350 5.67 -1.56 -2.12
N ASP A 351 5.03 -1.14 -3.19
CA ASP A 351 5.61 -0.29 -4.21
C ASP A 351 5.23 1.18 -3.94
N PRO A 352 6.19 2.05 -3.60
CA PRO A 352 5.88 3.43 -3.22
C PRO A 352 5.21 4.24 -4.34
N VAL A 353 5.57 3.99 -5.60
CA VAL A 353 5.00 4.70 -6.75
C VAL A 353 3.55 4.29 -6.99
N LEU A 354 3.26 2.97 -6.92
CA LEU A 354 1.90 2.47 -7.02
C LEU A 354 1.03 2.97 -5.86
N GLN A 355 1.59 2.99 -4.65
CA GLN A 355 0.87 3.44 -3.45
C GLN A 355 0.49 4.92 -3.54
N ASP A 356 1.45 5.81 -3.83
CA ASP A 356 1.17 7.24 -3.96
C ASP A 356 0.18 7.52 -5.12
N SER A 357 0.32 6.81 -6.25
CA SER A 357 -0.62 6.94 -7.37
C SER A 357 -2.02 6.47 -6.98
N LEU A 358 -2.14 5.35 -6.24
CA LEU A 358 -3.43 4.81 -5.81
C LEU A 358 -4.18 5.79 -4.90
N GLU A 359 -3.52 6.29 -3.87
CA GLU A 359 -4.09 7.25 -2.92
C GLU A 359 -4.50 8.55 -3.61
N ASN A 360 -3.62 9.10 -4.46
CA ASN A 360 -3.88 10.34 -5.21
C ASN A 360 -5.06 10.19 -6.17
N ASN A 361 -5.17 9.06 -6.90
CA ASN A 361 -6.27 8.84 -7.83
C ASN A 361 -7.60 8.58 -7.10
N LEU A 362 -7.57 7.91 -5.94
CA LEU A 362 -8.75 7.72 -5.10
C LEU A 362 -9.29 9.07 -4.60
N GLN A 363 -8.44 9.92 -4.01
CA GLN A 363 -8.80 11.25 -3.53
C GLN A 363 -9.26 12.17 -4.67
N LYS A 364 -8.49 12.25 -5.76
CA LYS A 364 -8.83 13.06 -6.94
C LYS A 364 -10.19 12.67 -7.53
N THR A 365 -10.48 11.37 -7.61
CA THR A 365 -11.75 10.89 -8.13
C THR A 365 -12.90 11.24 -7.20
N LYS A 366 -12.75 11.14 -5.87
CA LYS A 366 -13.74 11.64 -4.90
C LYS A 366 -14.08 13.10 -5.18
N LEU A 367 -13.08 13.96 -5.32
CA LEU A 367 -13.29 15.39 -5.60
C LEU A 367 -14.02 15.62 -6.94
N GLN A 368 -13.73 14.82 -7.97
CA GLN A 368 -14.45 14.86 -9.25
C GLN A 368 -15.91 14.44 -9.10
N LEU A 369 -16.18 13.41 -8.28
CA LEU A 369 -17.53 12.93 -8.00
C LEU A 369 -18.35 13.97 -7.21
N ILE A 370 -17.75 14.60 -6.20
CA ILE A 370 -18.39 15.69 -5.44
C ILE A 370 -18.75 16.85 -6.40
N LYS A 371 -17.82 17.24 -7.29
CA LYS A 371 -18.09 18.29 -8.28
C LYS A 371 -19.24 17.92 -9.23
N LYS A 372 -19.40 16.63 -9.57
CA LYS A 372 -20.40 16.16 -10.52
C LYS A 372 -21.79 15.93 -9.89
N TYR A 373 -21.82 15.39 -8.67
CA TYR A 373 -23.07 14.93 -8.02
C TYR A 373 -23.49 15.78 -6.80
N GLY A 374 -22.66 16.74 -6.40
CA GLY A 374 -22.95 17.67 -5.30
C GLY A 374 -22.33 17.27 -3.95
N SER A 375 -22.55 18.14 -2.94
CA SER A 375 -21.97 18.06 -1.59
C SER A 375 -22.41 16.84 -0.77
N GLY A 376 -23.46 16.12 -1.18
CA GLY A 376 -23.88 14.87 -0.51
C GLY A 376 -22.83 13.74 -0.53
N LEU A 377 -21.74 13.90 -1.30
CA LEU A 377 -20.62 12.94 -1.38
C LEU A 377 -19.38 13.36 -0.56
N GLU A 378 -19.45 14.38 0.27
CA GLU A 378 -18.28 14.82 1.08
C GLU A 378 -17.80 13.71 2.03
N GLU A 379 -18.73 12.95 2.61
CA GLU A 379 -18.44 11.81 3.49
C GLU A 379 -18.25 10.49 2.73
N LEU A 380 -18.19 10.53 1.38
CA LEU A 380 -17.93 9.33 0.59
C LEU A 380 -16.55 8.76 0.95
N GLU A 381 -16.54 7.48 1.26
CA GLU A 381 -15.34 6.74 1.61
C GLU A 381 -14.99 5.70 0.55
N GLY A 382 -13.77 5.16 0.64
CA GLY A 382 -13.32 4.18 -0.31
C GLY A 382 -12.18 3.32 0.18
N ALA A 383 -12.02 2.20 -0.50
CA ALA A 383 -10.87 1.33 -0.36
C ALA A 383 -10.37 0.91 -1.74
N ALA A 384 -9.05 0.77 -1.87
CA ALA A 384 -8.45 0.24 -3.08
C ALA A 384 -7.25 -0.62 -2.74
N ILE A 385 -7.04 -1.71 -3.50
CA ILE A 385 -5.94 -2.65 -3.30
C ILE A 385 -5.35 -2.98 -4.66
N VAL A 386 -4.01 -3.01 -4.72
CA VAL A 386 -3.23 -3.42 -5.90
C VAL A 386 -2.43 -4.65 -5.55
N VAL A 387 -2.55 -5.69 -6.38
CA VAL A 387 -1.88 -6.97 -6.20
C VAL A 387 -1.16 -7.35 -7.48
N ASP A 388 0.03 -7.93 -7.37
CA ASP A 388 0.69 -8.62 -8.47
C ASP A 388 -0.04 -9.94 -8.75
N ILE A 389 -0.45 -10.14 -10.00
CA ILE A 389 -1.29 -11.27 -10.42
C ILE A 389 -0.59 -12.60 -10.16
N SER A 390 0.69 -12.68 -10.49
CA SER A 390 1.45 -13.93 -10.50
C SER A 390 1.84 -14.39 -9.11
N SER A 391 2.21 -13.45 -8.25
CA SER A 391 2.81 -13.73 -6.94
C SER A 391 1.86 -13.57 -5.75
N GLY A 392 0.71 -12.89 -5.93
CA GLY A 392 -0.17 -12.51 -4.83
C GLY A 392 0.42 -11.42 -3.92
N GLU A 393 1.49 -10.75 -4.34
CA GLU A 393 2.11 -9.65 -3.58
C GLU A 393 1.22 -8.43 -3.55
N VAL A 394 0.91 -7.94 -2.36
CA VAL A 394 0.15 -6.70 -2.16
C VAL A 394 1.10 -5.53 -2.37
N LYS A 395 0.92 -4.81 -3.48
CA LYS A 395 1.80 -3.70 -3.90
C LYS A 395 1.37 -2.35 -3.35
N ALA A 396 0.06 -2.12 -3.18
CA ALA A 396 -0.48 -0.87 -2.65
C ALA A 396 -1.85 -1.09 -2.00
N VAL A 397 -2.17 -0.29 -0.97
CA VAL A 397 -3.45 -0.33 -0.24
C VAL A 397 -3.86 1.05 0.21
N ALA A 398 -5.07 1.45 -0.16
CA ALA A 398 -5.74 2.61 0.41
C ALA A 398 -6.98 2.13 1.19
N GLY A 399 -7.13 2.55 2.43
CA GLY A 399 -8.26 2.20 3.32
C GLY A 399 -9.23 3.34 3.59
N SER A 400 -8.99 4.50 2.98
CA SER A 400 -9.81 5.70 3.06
C SER A 400 -9.57 6.56 1.82
N THR A 401 -10.52 7.44 1.50
CA THR A 401 -10.36 8.48 0.48
C THR A 401 -9.46 9.63 0.93
N GLU A 402 -9.13 9.68 2.21
CA GLU A 402 -8.20 10.64 2.81
C GLU A 402 -6.85 9.95 3.01
N PRO A 403 -5.80 10.31 2.23
CA PRO A 403 -4.45 9.80 2.45
C PRO A 403 -3.98 10.08 3.87
N SER A 404 -3.22 9.16 4.46
CA SER A 404 -2.70 9.29 5.83
C SER A 404 -3.77 9.29 6.94
N SER A 405 -5.01 8.91 6.64
CA SER A 405 -6.06 8.74 7.66
C SER A 405 -5.79 7.51 8.52
N TYR A 406 -5.70 7.74 9.84
CA TYR A 406 -5.67 6.66 10.83
C TYR A 406 -7.09 6.32 11.26
N GLY A 407 -7.35 5.04 11.51
CA GLY A 407 -8.63 4.59 12.05
C GLY A 407 -9.18 3.38 11.31
N PHE A 408 -10.42 3.44 10.87
CA PHE A 408 -11.08 2.30 10.23
C PHE A 408 -10.53 2.03 8.83
N ASN A 409 -9.75 0.96 8.72
CA ASN A 409 -9.18 0.51 7.45
C ASN A 409 -10.22 -0.29 6.66
N ARG A 410 -10.85 0.34 5.68
CA ARG A 410 -11.93 -0.25 4.90
C ARG A 410 -11.47 -1.36 3.97
N SER A 411 -10.20 -1.40 3.63
CA SER A 411 -9.66 -2.46 2.77
C SER A 411 -9.79 -3.86 3.38
N ILE A 412 -9.74 -3.96 4.71
CA ILE A 412 -9.82 -5.23 5.45
C ILE A 412 -11.08 -5.36 6.32
N ASN A 413 -11.66 -4.23 6.78
CA ASN A 413 -12.72 -4.25 7.79
C ASN A 413 -14.11 -3.91 7.24
N ALA A 414 -14.24 -3.30 6.04
CA ALA A 414 -15.53 -3.04 5.44
C ALA A 414 -16.10 -4.31 4.79
N ILE A 415 -16.90 -5.06 5.54
CA ILE A 415 -17.61 -6.24 5.01
C ILE A 415 -18.91 -5.74 4.39
N ARG A 416 -19.05 -5.90 3.06
CA ARG A 416 -20.15 -5.36 2.25
C ARG A 416 -20.62 -6.35 1.20
N PRO A 417 -21.90 -6.31 0.79
CA PRO A 417 -22.37 -7.05 -0.37
C PRO A 417 -21.54 -6.69 -1.61
N ILE A 418 -20.97 -7.70 -2.27
CA ILE A 418 -20.11 -7.46 -3.44
C ILE A 418 -20.89 -7.21 -4.72
N GLY A 419 -22.21 -7.34 -4.67
CA GLY A 419 -23.09 -7.15 -5.82
C GLY A 419 -22.66 -8.03 -7.01
N SER A 420 -22.76 -7.50 -8.19
CA SER A 420 -22.43 -8.24 -9.42
C SER A 420 -20.96 -8.69 -9.54
N LEU A 421 -20.09 -8.41 -8.57
CA LEU A 421 -18.75 -9.03 -8.53
C LEU A 421 -18.82 -10.54 -8.24
N VAL A 422 -19.94 -11.08 -7.73
CA VAL A 422 -20.10 -12.52 -7.55
C VAL A 422 -20.26 -13.26 -8.88
N LYS A 423 -20.77 -12.61 -9.91
CA LYS A 423 -21.13 -13.27 -11.18
C LYS A 423 -19.99 -14.02 -11.85
N PRO A 424 -18.77 -13.47 -12.00
CA PRO A 424 -17.65 -14.23 -12.54
C PRO A 424 -17.41 -15.58 -11.84
N PHE A 425 -17.68 -15.68 -10.53
CA PHE A 425 -17.53 -16.94 -9.78
C PHE A 425 -18.58 -17.97 -10.23
N ILE A 426 -19.85 -17.54 -10.40
CA ILE A 426 -20.96 -18.38 -10.88
C ILE A 426 -20.69 -18.84 -12.31
N TYR A 427 -20.28 -17.92 -13.18
CA TYR A 427 -19.96 -18.22 -14.58
C TYR A 427 -18.74 -19.13 -14.71
N LEU A 428 -17.76 -18.99 -13.84
CA LEU A 428 -16.61 -19.90 -13.79
C LEU A 428 -17.04 -21.31 -13.38
N THR A 429 -17.96 -21.43 -12.41
CA THR A 429 -18.54 -22.72 -12.02
C THR A 429 -19.21 -23.43 -13.20
N ALA A 430 -19.98 -22.68 -14.02
CA ALA A 430 -20.57 -23.23 -15.20
C ALA A 430 -19.52 -23.60 -16.25
N LEU A 431 -18.60 -22.72 -16.57
CA LEU A 431 -17.54 -22.96 -17.56
C LEU A 431 -16.58 -24.08 -17.17
N ASP A 432 -16.45 -24.40 -15.87
CA ASP A 432 -15.70 -25.57 -15.40
C ASP A 432 -16.42 -26.88 -15.69
N GLN A 433 -17.75 -26.85 -15.88
CA GLN A 433 -18.59 -27.93 -16.41
C GLN A 433 -18.66 -27.84 -17.94
N TYR A 434 -17.51 -27.88 -18.63
CA TYR A 434 -17.36 -27.52 -20.04
C TYR A 434 -18.10 -28.47 -21.05
N ASN A 435 -18.56 -29.63 -20.60
CA ASN A 435 -19.39 -30.51 -21.41
C ASN A 435 -20.82 -29.96 -21.56
N ASP A 436 -21.30 -29.19 -20.59
CA ASP A 436 -22.65 -28.67 -20.50
C ASP A 436 -22.69 -27.17 -20.86
N TYR A 437 -21.63 -26.42 -20.55
CA TYR A 437 -21.57 -24.97 -20.71
C TYR A 437 -20.34 -24.52 -21.49
N ASN A 438 -20.57 -23.57 -22.40
CA ASN A 438 -19.55 -22.79 -23.07
C ASN A 438 -19.98 -21.31 -23.17
N LEU A 439 -19.17 -20.45 -23.77
CA LEU A 439 -19.47 -19.02 -23.85
C LEU A 439 -20.69 -18.66 -24.66
N THR A 440 -21.15 -19.57 -25.55
CA THR A 440 -22.34 -19.36 -26.40
C THR A 440 -23.57 -20.12 -25.92
N THR A 441 -23.49 -20.85 -24.80
CA THR A 441 -24.67 -21.47 -24.17
C THR A 441 -25.74 -20.40 -23.95
N LEU A 442 -26.96 -20.65 -24.42
CA LEU A 442 -28.10 -19.72 -24.28
C LEU A 442 -28.62 -19.77 -22.83
N LEU A 443 -28.77 -18.64 -22.23
CA LEU A 443 -29.36 -18.44 -20.90
C LEU A 443 -30.69 -17.71 -21.05
N ASP A 444 -31.70 -18.16 -20.31
CA ASP A 444 -33.02 -17.53 -20.30
C ASP A 444 -33.02 -16.31 -19.34
N ASP A 445 -33.21 -15.12 -19.90
CA ASP A 445 -33.37 -13.86 -19.18
C ASP A 445 -34.83 -13.38 -19.12
N SER A 446 -35.80 -14.30 -19.18
CA SER A 446 -37.22 -14.01 -18.94
C SER A 446 -37.52 -13.88 -17.45
N LYS A 447 -38.72 -13.35 -17.12
CA LYS A 447 -39.13 -13.16 -15.70
C LYS A 447 -38.93 -14.43 -14.87
N LEU A 448 -38.31 -14.27 -13.69
CA LEU A 448 -38.05 -15.32 -12.72
C LEU A 448 -38.82 -15.03 -11.44
N SER A 449 -39.60 -15.99 -10.96
CA SER A 449 -40.35 -15.92 -9.70
C SER A 449 -40.13 -17.21 -8.91
N LEU A 450 -39.61 -17.09 -7.69
CA LEU A 450 -39.25 -18.22 -6.83
C LEU A 450 -39.71 -17.96 -5.40
N MET A 451 -40.09 -19.03 -4.69
CA MET A 451 -40.30 -18.95 -3.24
C MET A 451 -38.96 -19.16 -2.52
N SER A 452 -38.51 -18.18 -1.75
CA SER A 452 -37.28 -18.25 -0.95
C SER A 452 -37.54 -17.73 0.45
N GLY A 453 -37.24 -18.55 1.49
CA GLY A 453 -37.48 -18.17 2.89
C GLY A 453 -38.93 -17.79 3.19
N GLY A 454 -39.91 -18.39 2.51
CA GLY A 454 -41.33 -18.11 2.67
C GLY A 454 -41.82 -16.80 2.03
N LYS A 455 -40.97 -16.12 1.23
CA LYS A 455 -41.32 -14.91 0.47
C LYS A 455 -41.12 -15.15 -1.02
N LEU A 456 -41.96 -14.48 -1.82
CA LEU A 456 -41.77 -14.47 -3.27
C LEU A 456 -40.56 -13.60 -3.61
N TRP A 457 -39.58 -14.17 -4.32
CA TRP A 457 -38.40 -13.49 -4.79
C TRP A 457 -38.44 -13.35 -6.32
N GLU A 458 -38.44 -12.12 -6.79
CA GLU A 458 -38.51 -11.74 -8.19
C GLU A 458 -37.37 -10.76 -8.49
N PRO A 459 -36.22 -11.23 -8.97
CA PRO A 459 -35.11 -10.36 -9.32
C PRO A 459 -35.38 -9.61 -10.63
N ASP A 460 -34.93 -8.35 -10.66
CA ASP A 460 -34.96 -7.52 -11.85
C ASP A 460 -33.56 -7.32 -12.44
N ASN A 461 -33.48 -7.13 -13.75
CA ASN A 461 -32.31 -6.57 -14.38
C ASN A 461 -32.19 -5.07 -14.06
N PHE A 462 -30.95 -4.53 -14.10
CA PHE A 462 -30.72 -3.11 -13.80
C PHE A 462 -31.46 -2.16 -14.75
N ASP A 463 -31.63 -2.54 -16.02
CA ASP A 463 -32.36 -1.80 -17.05
C ASP A 463 -33.90 -2.05 -17.05
N LYS A 464 -34.36 -2.86 -16.07
CA LYS A 464 -35.80 -3.23 -15.91
C LYS A 464 -36.40 -3.92 -17.14
N LYS A 465 -35.59 -4.63 -17.94
CA LYS A 465 -36.02 -5.34 -19.14
C LYS A 465 -35.71 -6.84 -19.07
N PHE A 466 -36.47 -7.62 -19.81
CA PHE A 466 -36.23 -9.03 -20.06
C PHE A 466 -35.68 -9.20 -21.50
N HIS A 467 -34.65 -10.02 -21.65
CA HIS A 467 -33.92 -10.14 -22.93
C HIS A 467 -34.11 -11.49 -23.63
N GLY A 468 -34.92 -12.38 -23.03
CA GLY A 468 -35.17 -13.72 -23.58
C GLY A 468 -33.92 -14.61 -23.53
N GLU A 469 -33.71 -15.41 -24.55
CA GLU A 469 -32.51 -16.26 -24.65
C GLU A 469 -31.31 -15.45 -25.12
N ILE A 470 -30.27 -15.46 -24.35
CA ILE A 470 -29.04 -14.71 -24.62
C ILE A 470 -27.79 -15.58 -24.37
N PRO A 471 -26.71 -15.44 -25.14
CA PRO A 471 -25.47 -16.17 -24.92
C PRO A 471 -24.86 -15.84 -23.57
N LEU A 472 -24.27 -16.84 -22.90
CA LEU A 472 -23.63 -16.75 -21.59
C LEU A 472 -22.63 -15.58 -21.51
N HIS A 473 -21.77 -15.41 -22.51
CA HIS A 473 -20.80 -14.31 -22.51
C HIS A 473 -21.46 -12.93 -22.56
N VAL A 474 -22.63 -12.79 -23.27
CA VAL A 474 -23.40 -11.54 -23.30
C VAL A 474 -24.02 -11.24 -21.95
N ALA A 475 -24.62 -12.24 -21.31
CA ALA A 475 -25.19 -12.10 -19.97
C ALA A 475 -24.16 -11.62 -18.96
N LEU A 476 -22.91 -12.11 -19.02
CA LEU A 476 -21.83 -11.72 -18.10
C LEU A 476 -21.35 -10.29 -18.35
N TRP A 477 -21.06 -9.89 -19.61
CA TRP A 477 -20.51 -8.55 -19.85
C TRP A 477 -21.55 -7.43 -19.70
N GLN A 478 -22.84 -7.73 -19.92
CA GLN A 478 -23.95 -6.82 -19.62
C GLN A 478 -24.37 -6.89 -18.16
N SER A 479 -23.91 -7.93 -17.45
CA SER A 479 -24.22 -8.12 -16.02
C SER A 479 -25.70 -8.33 -15.72
N TYR A 480 -26.43 -9.07 -16.57
CA TYR A 480 -27.86 -9.37 -16.36
C TYR A 480 -28.06 -10.21 -15.08
N ASN A 481 -29.05 -9.83 -14.27
CA ASN A 481 -29.30 -10.46 -12.98
C ASN A 481 -30.07 -11.77 -13.15
N ILE A 482 -31.12 -11.78 -13.97
CA ILE A 482 -32.04 -12.91 -14.09
C ILE A 482 -31.32 -14.10 -14.71
N ALA A 483 -30.63 -13.91 -15.85
CA ALA A 483 -29.82 -14.93 -16.45
C ALA A 483 -28.73 -15.48 -15.49
N SER A 484 -28.09 -14.63 -14.68
CA SER A 484 -27.11 -15.06 -13.68
C SER A 484 -27.74 -15.86 -12.55
N ALA A 485 -28.92 -15.48 -12.08
CA ALA A 485 -29.64 -16.21 -11.05
C ALA A 485 -30.06 -17.62 -11.54
N ARG A 486 -30.59 -17.73 -12.76
CA ARG A 486 -30.93 -19.02 -13.34
C ARG A 486 -29.71 -19.91 -13.52
N LEU A 487 -28.61 -19.35 -14.06
CA LEU A 487 -27.34 -20.09 -14.18
C LEU A 487 -26.85 -20.62 -12.83
N GLY A 488 -26.90 -19.78 -11.79
CA GLY A 488 -26.48 -20.19 -10.44
C GLY A 488 -27.37 -21.29 -9.84
N LEU A 489 -28.70 -21.24 -10.10
CA LEU A 489 -29.62 -22.28 -9.67
C LEU A 489 -29.37 -23.59 -10.44
N ASP A 490 -29.04 -23.51 -11.72
CA ASP A 490 -28.83 -24.63 -12.63
C ASP A 490 -27.52 -25.37 -12.28
N VAL A 491 -26.41 -24.66 -12.05
CA VAL A 491 -25.15 -25.29 -11.64
C VAL A 491 -25.18 -25.77 -10.19
N GLY A 492 -26.06 -25.21 -9.34
CA GLY A 492 -26.34 -25.62 -7.97
C GLY A 492 -25.41 -24.98 -6.93
N TYR A 493 -25.94 -24.88 -5.69
CA TYR A 493 -25.24 -24.23 -4.56
C TYR A 493 -23.93 -24.92 -4.19
N GLU A 494 -23.91 -26.27 -4.15
CA GLU A 494 -22.72 -27.03 -3.80
C GLU A 494 -21.55 -26.79 -4.76
N ALA A 495 -21.83 -26.77 -6.06
CA ALA A 495 -20.79 -26.49 -7.06
C ALA A 495 -20.23 -25.06 -6.93
N VAL A 496 -21.10 -24.09 -6.63
CA VAL A 496 -20.71 -22.69 -6.42
C VAL A 496 -19.90 -22.54 -5.13
N GLU A 497 -20.28 -23.23 -4.04
CA GLU A 497 -19.53 -23.22 -2.78
C GLU A 497 -18.14 -23.82 -2.96
N ASN A 498 -18.03 -24.95 -3.66
CA ASN A 498 -16.75 -25.56 -4.00
C ASN A 498 -15.87 -24.60 -4.82
N MET A 499 -16.46 -23.86 -5.78
CA MET A 499 -15.74 -22.84 -6.53
C MET A 499 -15.26 -21.71 -5.62
N PHE A 500 -16.06 -21.26 -4.65
CA PHE A 500 -15.62 -20.24 -3.67
C PHE A 500 -14.42 -20.71 -2.87
N LEU A 501 -14.40 -21.98 -2.41
CA LEU A 501 -13.25 -22.55 -1.73
C LEU A 501 -12.00 -22.58 -2.60
N ASN A 502 -12.14 -22.97 -3.88
CA ASN A 502 -11.05 -22.96 -4.87
C ASN A 502 -10.50 -21.56 -5.14
N LEU A 503 -11.36 -20.53 -5.05
CA LEU A 503 -10.99 -19.12 -5.14
C LEU A 503 -10.40 -18.55 -3.83
N GLY A 504 -10.37 -19.32 -2.75
CA GLY A 504 -9.84 -18.91 -1.44
C GLY A 504 -10.87 -18.22 -0.53
N ILE A 505 -12.15 -18.24 -0.86
CA ILE A 505 -13.24 -17.71 -0.01
C ILE A 505 -13.61 -18.80 1.01
N LYS A 506 -13.13 -18.63 2.25
CA LYS A 506 -13.41 -19.54 3.38
C LYS A 506 -14.52 -18.97 4.26
N LYS A 507 -15.76 -19.02 3.78
CA LYS A 507 -16.92 -18.52 4.51
C LYS A 507 -18.11 -19.44 4.25
N ASP A 508 -18.86 -19.76 5.31
CA ASP A 508 -20.16 -20.41 5.16
C ASP A 508 -21.10 -19.48 4.38
N VAL A 509 -21.57 -19.92 3.23
CA VAL A 509 -22.39 -19.11 2.34
C VAL A 509 -23.83 -19.59 2.45
N PRO A 510 -24.79 -18.68 2.76
CA PRO A 510 -26.16 -19.10 2.89
C PRO A 510 -26.78 -19.45 1.52
N ASN A 511 -27.55 -20.52 1.48
CA ASN A 511 -28.21 -21.05 0.28
C ASN A 511 -29.47 -20.25 -0.07
N TYR A 512 -29.32 -18.97 -0.44
CA TYR A 512 -30.38 -18.12 -0.95
C TYR A 512 -30.13 -17.75 -2.42
N PRO A 513 -31.16 -17.68 -3.28
CA PRO A 513 -30.99 -17.32 -4.70
C PRO A 513 -30.35 -15.95 -4.93
N SER A 514 -30.48 -15.02 -3.99
CA SER A 514 -29.83 -13.71 -4.02
C SER A 514 -28.30 -13.80 -3.99
N LEU A 515 -27.72 -14.93 -3.53
CA LEU A 515 -26.28 -15.21 -3.61
C LEU A 515 -25.77 -15.02 -5.03
N PHE A 516 -26.48 -15.54 -6.01
CA PHE A 516 -26.06 -15.56 -7.42
C PHE A 516 -26.08 -14.18 -8.10
N ILE A 517 -26.68 -13.18 -7.44
CA ILE A 517 -26.72 -11.80 -7.96
C ILE A 517 -26.00 -10.79 -7.08
N GLY A 518 -25.44 -11.22 -5.89
CA GLY A 518 -24.50 -10.40 -5.16
C GLY A 518 -24.76 -10.14 -3.69
N SER A 519 -25.59 -10.93 -3.02
CA SER A 519 -25.76 -10.83 -1.55
C SER A 519 -24.57 -11.37 -0.77
N LEU A 520 -23.56 -11.96 -1.40
CA LEU A 520 -22.31 -12.37 -0.77
C LEU A 520 -21.58 -11.15 -0.22
N GLU A 521 -21.29 -11.18 1.09
CA GLU A 521 -20.56 -10.10 1.77
C GLU A 521 -19.10 -10.48 1.95
N LEU A 522 -18.21 -9.63 1.42
CA LEU A 522 -16.75 -9.76 1.55
C LEU A 522 -16.14 -8.40 1.88
N SER A 523 -14.97 -8.43 2.51
CA SER A 523 -14.10 -7.25 2.53
C SER A 523 -13.41 -7.08 1.17
N PRO A 524 -12.93 -5.87 0.83
CA PRO A 524 -12.12 -5.66 -0.39
C PRO A 524 -10.93 -6.64 -0.48
N TYR A 525 -10.28 -6.92 0.65
CA TYR A 525 -9.15 -7.85 0.73
C TYR A 525 -9.55 -9.31 0.40
N GLN A 526 -10.70 -9.76 0.90
CA GLN A 526 -11.23 -11.09 0.57
C GLN A 526 -11.67 -11.19 -0.90
N ALA A 527 -12.32 -10.14 -1.40
CA ALA A 527 -12.77 -10.11 -2.78
C ALA A 527 -11.58 -10.13 -3.78
N ILE A 528 -10.54 -9.33 -3.56
CA ILE A 528 -9.38 -9.32 -4.46
C ILE A 528 -8.60 -10.64 -4.40
N GLN A 529 -8.56 -11.34 -3.25
CA GLN A 529 -7.97 -12.67 -3.16
C GLN A 529 -8.64 -13.66 -4.14
N ALA A 530 -9.96 -13.66 -4.20
CA ALA A 530 -10.69 -14.53 -5.13
C ALA A 530 -10.41 -14.19 -6.60
N TYR A 531 -10.34 -12.90 -6.90
CA TYR A 531 -10.01 -12.43 -8.25
C TYR A 531 -8.55 -12.63 -8.64
N GLN A 532 -7.62 -12.73 -7.67
CA GLN A 532 -6.22 -13.08 -7.95
C GLN A 532 -6.14 -14.46 -8.58
N THR A 533 -6.87 -15.45 -8.08
CA THR A 533 -6.90 -16.80 -8.67
C THR A 533 -7.43 -16.80 -10.10
N ILE A 534 -8.45 -15.98 -10.40
CA ILE A 534 -8.97 -15.81 -11.76
C ILE A 534 -7.94 -15.12 -12.67
N ALA A 535 -7.34 -14.02 -12.19
CA ALA A 535 -6.39 -13.24 -12.97
C ALA A 535 -5.12 -14.04 -13.31
N SER A 536 -4.69 -14.93 -12.41
CA SER A 536 -3.53 -15.80 -12.55
C SER A 536 -3.81 -17.17 -13.20
N ASP A 537 -4.82 -17.23 -14.06
CA ASP A 537 -5.15 -18.43 -14.85
C ASP A 537 -5.45 -19.70 -14.00
N GLY A 538 -6.07 -19.49 -12.83
CA GLY A 538 -6.51 -20.56 -11.92
C GLY A 538 -5.47 -20.95 -10.87
N PHE A 539 -4.38 -20.21 -10.77
CA PHE A 539 -3.38 -20.40 -9.72
C PHE A 539 -3.71 -19.55 -8.49
N TYR A 540 -4.02 -20.20 -7.40
CA TYR A 540 -4.22 -19.57 -6.10
C TYR A 540 -2.87 -19.24 -5.46
N SER A 541 -2.62 -17.97 -5.19
CA SER A 541 -1.51 -17.48 -4.38
C SER A 541 -2.06 -16.67 -3.22
N PRO A 542 -1.81 -17.05 -1.95
CA PRO A 542 -2.22 -16.25 -0.81
C PRO A 542 -1.67 -14.84 -0.91
N LEU A 543 -2.51 -13.83 -0.65
CA LEU A 543 -2.04 -12.46 -0.61
C LEU A 543 -1.04 -12.28 0.51
N ARG A 544 0.06 -11.60 0.21
CA ARG A 544 1.14 -11.33 1.15
C ARG A 544 1.65 -9.89 1.04
N SER A 545 1.80 -9.24 2.17
CA SER A 545 2.34 -7.88 2.25
C SER A 545 3.82 -7.87 2.59
N ILE A 546 4.33 -8.93 3.23
CA ILE A 546 5.71 -9.05 3.69
C ILE A 546 6.51 -9.92 2.72
N ARG A 547 7.71 -9.45 2.36
CA ARG A 547 8.67 -10.20 1.55
C ARG A 547 9.57 -11.05 2.43
N GLN A 548 10.27 -10.41 3.37
CA GLN A 548 11.20 -11.03 4.30
C GLN A 548 11.43 -10.18 5.53
N ILE A 549 11.95 -10.80 6.57
CA ILE A 549 12.30 -10.16 7.84
C ILE A 549 13.76 -10.45 8.11
N LYS A 550 14.54 -9.39 8.35
CA LYS A 550 15.98 -9.46 8.66
C LYS A 550 16.23 -9.02 10.09
N ASP A 551 17.29 -9.52 10.68
CA ASP A 551 17.83 -9.03 11.94
C ASP A 551 18.66 -7.75 11.76
N THR A 552 19.26 -7.25 12.84
CA THR A 552 20.12 -6.06 12.84
C THR A 552 21.43 -6.23 12.07
N GLU A 553 21.86 -7.46 11.78
CA GLU A 553 23.06 -7.81 11.00
C GLU A 553 22.74 -8.01 9.51
N GLY A 554 21.45 -7.92 9.14
CA GLY A 554 20.98 -8.13 7.76
C GLY A 554 20.74 -9.59 7.40
N LYS A 555 20.84 -10.52 8.36
CA LYS A 555 20.54 -11.94 8.15
C LYS A 555 19.04 -12.17 8.10
N ILE A 556 18.58 -12.99 7.15
CA ILE A 556 17.17 -13.32 7.02
C ILE A 556 16.73 -14.21 8.19
N GLU A 557 15.87 -13.69 9.07
CA GLU A 557 15.22 -14.45 10.15
C GLU A 557 13.98 -15.20 9.65
N PHE A 558 13.23 -14.60 8.72
CA PHE A 558 12.04 -15.20 8.17
C PHE A 558 11.80 -14.72 6.73
N SER A 559 11.44 -15.64 5.85
CA SER A 559 11.01 -15.35 4.48
C SER A 559 9.65 -16.00 4.26
N TYR A 560 8.71 -15.23 3.77
CA TYR A 560 7.39 -15.76 3.42
C TYR A 560 7.51 -16.63 2.16
N PRO A 561 7.22 -17.94 2.26
CA PRO A 561 7.40 -18.85 1.13
C PRO A 561 6.41 -18.51 0.01
N TYR A 562 6.86 -18.66 -1.21
CA TYR A 562 5.97 -18.69 -2.37
C TYR A 562 5.11 -19.94 -2.28
N SER A 563 3.78 -19.75 -2.22
CA SER A 563 2.82 -20.83 -2.28
C SER A 563 1.91 -20.59 -3.48
N ILE A 564 2.07 -21.36 -4.51
CA ILE A 564 1.27 -21.28 -5.75
C ILE A 564 0.65 -22.64 -5.97
N ASN A 565 -0.67 -22.71 -5.92
CA ASN A 565 -1.43 -23.94 -6.11
C ASN A 565 -2.43 -23.77 -7.25
N GLN A 566 -2.39 -24.65 -8.25
CA GLN A 566 -3.43 -24.66 -9.27
C GLN A 566 -4.72 -25.26 -8.66
N THR A 567 -5.70 -24.42 -8.39
CA THR A 567 -6.99 -24.83 -7.80
C THR A 567 -8.10 -24.92 -8.85
N ILE A 568 -7.93 -24.26 -9.99
CA ILE A 568 -8.88 -24.24 -11.09
C ILE A 568 -8.13 -24.48 -12.40
N ARG A 569 -8.75 -25.22 -13.33
CA ARG A 569 -8.16 -25.46 -14.64
C ARG A 569 -8.04 -24.15 -15.44
N PRO A 570 -6.97 -23.97 -16.23
CA PRO A 570 -6.71 -22.71 -16.93
C PRO A 570 -7.68 -22.46 -18.09
N GLU A 571 -8.25 -23.51 -18.73
CA GLU A 571 -9.12 -23.36 -19.88
C GLU A 571 -10.44 -22.63 -19.53
N PRO A 572 -11.23 -23.02 -18.51
CA PRO A 572 -12.42 -22.28 -18.07
C PRO A 572 -12.09 -20.85 -17.67
N VAL A 573 -10.94 -20.63 -17.00
CA VAL A 573 -10.51 -19.29 -16.61
C VAL A 573 -10.20 -18.43 -17.84
N ALA A 574 -9.59 -18.98 -18.88
CA ALA A 574 -9.32 -18.24 -20.11
C ALA A 574 -10.63 -17.80 -20.82
N LEU A 575 -11.66 -18.65 -20.83
CA LEU A 575 -12.97 -18.30 -21.35
C LEU A 575 -13.61 -17.16 -20.53
N LEU A 576 -13.55 -17.25 -19.20
CA LEU A 576 -14.04 -16.21 -18.30
C LEU A 576 -13.31 -14.88 -18.52
N LYS A 577 -11.96 -14.91 -18.56
CA LYS A 577 -11.14 -13.69 -18.79
C LYS A 577 -11.49 -13.03 -20.11
N PHE A 578 -11.71 -13.79 -21.17
CA PHE A 578 -12.19 -13.25 -22.45
C PHE A 578 -13.52 -12.48 -22.25
N ALA A 579 -14.51 -13.05 -21.57
CA ALA A 579 -15.78 -12.37 -21.33
C ALA A 579 -15.60 -11.12 -20.46
N MET A 580 -14.67 -11.12 -19.47
CA MET A 580 -14.32 -9.96 -18.66
C MET A 580 -13.61 -8.87 -19.47
N GLN A 581 -12.82 -9.20 -20.49
CA GLN A 581 -12.22 -8.22 -21.43
C GLN A 581 -13.30 -7.51 -22.26
N GLN A 582 -14.32 -8.25 -22.69
CA GLN A 582 -15.44 -7.68 -23.46
C GLN A 582 -16.28 -6.68 -22.63
N THR A 583 -16.20 -6.71 -21.30
CA THR A 583 -16.83 -5.71 -20.42
C THR A 583 -16.37 -4.29 -20.75
N PHE A 584 -15.08 -4.10 -21.12
CA PHE A 584 -14.53 -2.81 -21.51
C PHE A 584 -14.91 -2.35 -22.93
N GLU A 585 -15.09 -3.29 -23.85
CA GLU A 585 -15.42 -2.97 -25.25
C GLU A 585 -16.93 -2.84 -25.44
N ARG A 586 -17.70 -3.77 -24.89
CA ARG A 586 -19.13 -3.95 -25.16
C ARG A 586 -20.05 -3.85 -23.95
N GLY A 587 -19.52 -4.08 -22.74
CA GLY A 587 -20.27 -4.23 -21.50
C GLY A 587 -20.34 -3.00 -20.62
N THR A 588 -20.53 -3.25 -19.31
CA THR A 588 -20.82 -2.25 -18.27
C THR A 588 -19.68 -1.28 -17.98
N ALA A 589 -18.44 -1.62 -18.33
CA ALA A 589 -17.26 -0.78 -18.10
C ALA A 589 -16.69 -0.15 -19.38
N ARG A 590 -17.52 0.14 -20.39
CA ARG A 590 -17.03 0.78 -21.63
C ARG A 590 -16.20 2.03 -21.33
N GLY A 591 -15.02 2.11 -21.92
CA GLY A 591 -14.15 3.27 -21.70
C GLY A 591 -12.71 3.11 -22.14
N TYR A 592 -12.34 1.94 -22.67
CA TYR A 592 -11.04 1.66 -23.26
C TYR A 592 -11.19 1.32 -24.76
N SER A 593 -10.18 1.74 -25.55
CA SER A 593 -10.09 1.31 -26.95
C SER A 593 -9.63 -0.16 -27.02
N LYS A 594 -9.98 -0.83 -28.10
CA LYS A 594 -9.52 -2.19 -28.37
C LYS A 594 -7.98 -2.31 -28.30
N LYS A 595 -7.26 -1.30 -28.79
CA LYS A 595 -5.79 -1.23 -28.70
C LYS A 595 -5.28 -1.22 -27.26
N GLN A 596 -5.90 -0.47 -26.37
CA GLN A 596 -5.51 -0.41 -24.93
C GLN A 596 -5.84 -1.74 -24.23
N ILE A 597 -7.01 -2.33 -24.51
CA ILE A 597 -7.39 -3.65 -23.96
C ILE A 597 -6.36 -4.70 -24.36
N GLN A 598 -5.94 -4.73 -25.63
CA GLN A 598 -4.94 -5.67 -26.13
C GLN A 598 -3.54 -5.37 -25.60
N LEU A 599 -3.17 -4.08 -25.46
CA LEU A 599 -1.85 -3.68 -24.96
C LEU A 599 -1.59 -4.18 -23.53
N TRP A 600 -2.61 -4.09 -22.68
CA TRP A 600 -2.51 -4.46 -21.26
C TRP A 600 -3.19 -5.78 -20.93
N ASN A 601 -3.72 -6.50 -21.93
CA ASN A 601 -4.56 -7.68 -21.70
C ASN A 601 -5.66 -7.41 -20.65
N ALA A 602 -6.28 -6.22 -20.73
CA ALA A 602 -7.11 -5.69 -19.65
C ALA A 602 -8.52 -6.27 -19.69
N GLY A 603 -9.04 -6.64 -18.51
CA GLY A 603 -10.40 -7.10 -18.31
C GLY A 603 -10.88 -6.75 -16.89
N GLY A 604 -12.20 -6.79 -16.67
CA GLY A 604 -12.73 -6.47 -15.34
C GLY A 604 -14.22 -6.65 -15.20
N LYS A 605 -14.72 -6.39 -14.00
CA LYS A 605 -16.13 -6.49 -13.63
C LYS A 605 -16.56 -5.34 -12.75
N THR A 606 -17.72 -4.74 -13.08
CA THR A 606 -18.43 -3.78 -12.23
C THR A 606 -19.29 -4.51 -11.21
N GLY A 607 -19.36 -3.97 -9.99
CA GLY A 607 -20.32 -4.36 -8.96
C GLY A 607 -21.12 -3.15 -8.48
N THR A 608 -22.37 -3.35 -8.22
CA THR A 608 -23.27 -2.37 -7.60
C THR A 608 -24.18 -3.16 -6.69
N SER A 609 -24.24 -2.83 -5.40
CA SER A 609 -25.17 -3.45 -4.48
C SER A 609 -26.56 -2.85 -4.64
N ASP A 610 -27.55 -3.47 -4.02
CA ASP A 610 -28.93 -2.99 -4.02
C ASP A 610 -29.01 -1.54 -3.53
N ASP A 611 -29.91 -0.76 -4.11
CA ASP A 611 -30.09 0.66 -3.83
C ASP A 611 -28.81 1.52 -4.08
N GLN A 612 -27.83 1.01 -4.84
CA GLN A 612 -26.58 1.73 -5.14
C GLN A 612 -25.79 2.15 -3.87
N ARG A 613 -25.83 1.34 -2.82
CA ARG A 613 -25.11 1.64 -1.56
C ARG A 613 -23.62 1.50 -1.73
N ASP A 614 -23.18 0.50 -2.53
CA ASP A 614 -21.79 0.18 -2.79
C ASP A 614 -21.48 0.22 -4.27
N SER A 615 -20.42 0.90 -4.63
CA SER A 615 -19.84 0.94 -5.96
C SER A 615 -18.54 0.15 -5.96
N TRP A 616 -18.49 -0.94 -6.71
CA TRP A 616 -17.36 -1.83 -6.82
C TRP A 616 -16.81 -1.90 -8.23
N PHE A 617 -15.51 -2.06 -8.33
CA PHE A 617 -14.85 -2.46 -9.57
C PHE A 617 -13.63 -3.30 -9.27
N VAL A 618 -13.45 -4.39 -10.00
CA VAL A 618 -12.21 -5.16 -10.02
C VAL A 618 -11.78 -5.34 -11.46
N GLY A 619 -10.48 -5.16 -11.73
CA GLY A 619 -9.94 -5.33 -13.07
C GLY A 619 -8.45 -5.62 -13.05
N PHE A 620 -8.04 -6.41 -14.04
CA PHE A 620 -6.63 -6.69 -14.30
C PHE A 620 -6.14 -5.89 -15.51
N ALA A 621 -4.89 -5.47 -15.49
CA ALA A 621 -4.20 -4.82 -16.59
C ALA A 621 -2.69 -5.03 -16.47
N GLY A 622 -2.05 -5.63 -17.47
CA GLY A 622 -0.66 -6.06 -17.36
C GLY A 622 -0.49 -7.07 -16.23
N GLU A 623 0.50 -6.85 -15.40
CA GLU A 623 0.80 -7.66 -14.21
C GLU A 623 -0.05 -7.31 -12.99
N LEU A 624 -0.88 -6.27 -13.06
CA LEU A 624 -1.61 -5.75 -11.91
C LEU A 624 -3.07 -6.17 -11.89
N LEU A 625 -3.53 -6.60 -10.72
CA LEU A 625 -4.94 -6.72 -10.35
C LEU A 625 -5.29 -5.62 -9.37
N VAL A 626 -6.35 -4.87 -9.64
CA VAL A 626 -6.77 -3.73 -8.81
C VAL A 626 -8.25 -3.84 -8.51
N LEU A 627 -8.59 -3.75 -7.23
CA LEU A 627 -9.96 -3.68 -6.74
C LEU A 627 -10.19 -2.32 -6.09
N VAL A 628 -11.36 -1.74 -6.36
CA VAL A 628 -11.82 -0.47 -5.78
C VAL A 628 -13.23 -0.64 -5.25
N TRP A 629 -13.47 -0.10 -4.05
CA TRP A 629 -14.78 0.08 -3.43
C TRP A 629 -15.00 1.54 -3.05
N LEU A 630 -16.22 2.05 -3.29
CA LEU A 630 -16.69 3.35 -2.81
C LEU A 630 -18.08 3.19 -2.19
N GLY A 631 -18.31 3.82 -1.04
CA GLY A 631 -19.56 3.80 -0.32
C GLY A 631 -19.55 4.70 0.92
N PHE A 632 -20.62 4.69 1.69
CA PHE A 632 -20.66 5.36 2.98
C PHE A 632 -20.54 4.37 4.13
N ASP A 633 -19.92 4.80 5.23
CA ASP A 633 -19.76 3.96 6.42
C ASP A 633 -21.09 3.59 7.07
N ASP A 634 -22.06 4.48 7.03
CA ASP A 634 -23.42 4.28 7.52
C ASP A 634 -24.35 3.50 6.57
N ASN A 635 -23.81 3.01 5.46
CA ASN A 635 -24.52 2.20 4.46
C ASN A 635 -25.70 2.90 3.78
N ARG A 636 -25.75 4.24 3.74
CA ARG A 636 -26.76 5.00 2.98
C ARG A 636 -26.52 4.90 1.48
N GLN A 637 -27.56 5.19 0.70
CA GLN A 637 -27.52 5.17 -0.76
C GLN A 637 -26.53 6.21 -1.33
N THR A 638 -25.89 5.85 -2.46
CA THR A 638 -25.06 6.74 -3.27
C THR A 638 -25.69 6.94 -4.64
N PRO A 639 -25.39 8.01 -5.37
CA PRO A 639 -25.78 8.13 -6.80
C PRO A 639 -24.83 7.34 -7.73
N LEU A 640 -23.98 6.47 -7.18
CA LEU A 640 -22.89 5.82 -7.90
C LEU A 640 -23.26 4.38 -8.26
N THR A 641 -22.88 3.99 -9.46
CA THR A 641 -22.80 2.58 -9.89
C THR A 641 -21.32 2.17 -9.93
N GLY A 642 -21.04 0.89 -10.09
CA GLY A 642 -19.67 0.42 -10.29
C GLY A 642 -18.96 1.13 -11.45
N ARG A 643 -19.68 1.52 -12.52
CA ARG A 643 -19.15 2.28 -13.64
C ARG A 643 -18.86 3.74 -13.33
N THR A 644 -19.78 4.42 -12.66
CA THR A 644 -19.71 5.87 -12.44
C THR A 644 -18.84 6.24 -11.23
N GLY A 645 -18.60 5.29 -10.31
CA GLY A 645 -17.76 5.43 -9.12
C GLY A 645 -16.45 4.67 -9.23
N ALA A 646 -16.39 3.45 -8.73
CA ALA A 646 -15.16 2.67 -8.54
C ALA A 646 -14.35 2.45 -9.83
N PHE A 647 -15.00 2.23 -10.98
CA PHE A 647 -14.31 2.11 -12.27
C PHE A 647 -13.56 3.39 -12.66
N GLN A 648 -14.02 4.57 -12.26
CA GLN A 648 -13.31 5.82 -12.57
C GLN A 648 -11.98 5.91 -11.81
N VAL A 649 -11.94 5.47 -10.55
CA VAL A 649 -10.68 5.38 -9.78
C VAL A 649 -9.71 4.42 -10.46
N TRP A 650 -10.18 3.20 -10.77
CA TRP A 650 -9.39 2.18 -11.46
C TRP A 650 -8.82 2.71 -12.78
N LYS A 651 -9.66 3.31 -13.61
CA LYS A 651 -9.29 3.87 -14.92
C LYS A 651 -8.23 4.96 -14.80
N ASN A 652 -8.40 5.90 -13.85
CA ASN A 652 -7.46 6.98 -13.62
C ASN A 652 -6.10 6.42 -13.15
N PHE A 653 -6.10 5.47 -12.23
CA PHE A 653 -4.91 4.79 -11.73
C PHE A 653 -4.15 4.06 -12.86
N ILE A 654 -4.82 3.20 -13.63
CA ILE A 654 -4.17 2.45 -14.72
C ILE A 654 -3.61 3.38 -15.81
N ASN A 655 -4.29 4.49 -16.10
CA ASN A 655 -3.79 5.47 -17.06
C ASN A 655 -2.57 6.25 -16.53
N ASP A 656 -2.46 6.46 -15.22
CA ASP A 656 -1.31 7.11 -14.58
C ASP A 656 -0.09 6.18 -14.57
N ILE A 657 -0.28 4.93 -14.11
CA ILE A 657 0.80 3.94 -13.96
C ILE A 657 1.26 3.36 -15.30
N LYS A 658 0.34 3.14 -16.25
CA LYS A 658 0.60 2.50 -17.55
C LYS A 658 1.33 1.16 -17.37
N PRO A 659 0.64 0.10 -16.90
CA PRO A 659 1.25 -1.19 -16.59
C PRO A 659 2.07 -1.76 -17.75
N VAL A 660 3.03 -2.59 -17.44
CA VAL A 660 3.85 -3.27 -18.44
C VAL A 660 3.00 -4.25 -19.23
N LYS A 661 3.27 -4.35 -20.53
CA LYS A 661 2.60 -5.30 -21.43
C LYS A 661 2.91 -6.73 -21.00
N THR A 662 1.88 -7.53 -20.75
CA THR A 662 2.02 -8.98 -20.53
C THR A 662 1.79 -9.74 -21.83
N ILE A 663 2.58 -10.78 -22.05
CA ILE A 663 2.37 -11.71 -23.17
C ILE A 663 1.40 -12.78 -22.68
N GLN A 664 0.23 -12.84 -23.32
CA GLN A 664 -0.70 -13.92 -23.04
C GLN A 664 -0.17 -15.20 -23.70
N SER A 665 0.10 -16.23 -22.89
CA SER A 665 0.43 -17.56 -23.42
C SER A 665 -0.81 -18.17 -24.09
N SER A 666 -0.64 -18.73 -25.28
CA SER A 666 -1.69 -19.51 -25.91
C SER A 666 -1.85 -20.85 -25.18
N LEU A 667 -3.06 -21.15 -24.71
CA LEU A 667 -3.35 -22.45 -24.14
C LEU A 667 -3.57 -23.48 -25.28
N PRO A 668 -2.93 -24.65 -25.24
CA PRO A 668 -2.97 -25.60 -26.37
C PRO A 668 -4.34 -26.18 -26.68
N ARG A 669 -5.28 -26.20 -25.69
CA ARG A 669 -6.62 -26.73 -25.82
C ARG A 669 -7.68 -25.66 -26.06
N ILE A 670 -7.31 -24.44 -26.45
CA ILE A 670 -8.24 -23.36 -26.75
C ILE A 670 -8.27 -23.10 -28.26
N ASN A 671 -9.46 -23.30 -28.87
CA ASN A 671 -9.73 -22.98 -30.23
C ASN A 671 -10.57 -21.70 -30.35
N TYR A 672 -10.31 -20.89 -31.36
CA TYR A 672 -11.05 -19.65 -31.61
C TYR A 672 -11.98 -19.80 -32.80
N VAL A 673 -13.27 -19.53 -32.61
CA VAL A 673 -14.32 -19.66 -33.66
C VAL A 673 -15.07 -18.34 -33.78
N TRP A 674 -15.38 -17.95 -35.02
CA TRP A 674 -16.26 -16.82 -35.29
C TRP A 674 -17.72 -17.22 -35.03
N THR A 675 -18.40 -16.47 -34.13
CA THR A 675 -19.80 -16.71 -33.74
C THR A 675 -20.61 -15.43 -33.88
N ASP A 676 -21.91 -15.54 -34.08
CA ASP A 676 -22.83 -14.40 -33.95
C ASP A 676 -23.10 -14.08 -32.48
N ILE A 677 -23.10 -12.79 -32.14
CA ILE A 677 -23.28 -12.30 -30.75
C ILE A 677 -24.69 -12.59 -30.24
N GLY A 678 -25.70 -12.62 -31.11
CA GLY A 678 -27.11 -12.75 -30.72
C GLY A 678 -27.52 -14.17 -30.40
N ASP A 679 -27.14 -15.12 -31.26
CA ASP A 679 -27.57 -16.53 -31.14
C ASP A 679 -26.45 -17.52 -30.79
N GLY A 680 -25.20 -17.04 -30.73
CA GLY A 680 -24.04 -17.87 -30.40
C GLY A 680 -23.62 -18.88 -31.46
N LEU A 681 -24.28 -18.94 -32.61
CA LEU A 681 -23.97 -19.89 -33.67
C LEU A 681 -22.71 -19.48 -34.46
N ARG A 682 -22.10 -20.43 -35.16
CA ARG A 682 -20.97 -20.13 -36.06
C ARG A 682 -21.35 -19.10 -37.11
N SER A 683 -20.46 -18.15 -37.34
CA SER A 683 -20.66 -17.02 -38.24
C SER A 683 -19.39 -16.74 -39.05
N GLY A 684 -19.54 -15.97 -40.14
CA GLY A 684 -18.41 -15.56 -40.97
C GLY A 684 -17.66 -14.37 -40.39
N LYS A 685 -16.33 -14.30 -40.55
CA LYS A 685 -15.49 -13.17 -40.10
C LYS A 685 -15.98 -11.78 -40.57
N LYS A 686 -16.65 -11.71 -41.73
CA LYS A 686 -17.14 -10.47 -42.35
C LYS A 686 -18.54 -10.06 -41.92
N CYS A 687 -19.22 -10.86 -41.08
CA CYS A 687 -20.56 -10.54 -40.62
C CYS A 687 -20.57 -9.43 -39.56
N LYS A 688 -21.58 -8.54 -39.62
CA LYS A 688 -21.65 -7.33 -38.77
C LYS A 688 -21.69 -7.63 -37.27
N ASN A 689 -22.36 -8.72 -36.88
CA ASN A 689 -22.51 -9.13 -35.46
C ASN A 689 -21.53 -10.24 -35.06
N SER A 690 -20.48 -10.47 -35.84
CA SER A 690 -19.55 -11.56 -35.59
C SER A 690 -18.48 -11.19 -34.60
N ILE A 691 -18.15 -12.11 -33.70
CA ILE A 691 -17.09 -12.02 -32.74
C ILE A 691 -16.28 -13.31 -32.72
N LEU A 692 -14.96 -13.19 -32.53
CA LEU A 692 -14.07 -14.34 -32.40
C LEU A 692 -14.02 -14.76 -30.94
N ILE A 693 -14.56 -15.93 -30.61
CA ILE A 693 -14.72 -16.44 -29.23
C ILE A 693 -13.82 -17.65 -29.00
N PRO A 694 -13.16 -17.76 -27.81
CA PRO A 694 -12.44 -18.98 -27.42
C PRO A 694 -13.40 -20.09 -26.97
N PHE A 695 -13.04 -21.33 -27.30
CA PHE A 695 -13.70 -22.55 -26.86
C PHE A 695 -12.67 -23.57 -26.38
N ILE A 696 -13.03 -24.39 -25.43
CA ILE A 696 -12.25 -25.59 -25.10
C ILE A 696 -12.41 -26.56 -26.26
N GLU A 697 -11.35 -27.19 -26.70
CA GLU A 697 -11.35 -28.14 -27.83
C GLU A 697 -12.44 -29.19 -27.68
N GLY A 698 -13.29 -29.30 -28.71
CA GLY A 698 -14.43 -30.21 -28.76
C GLY A 698 -15.75 -29.61 -28.25
N THR A 699 -15.75 -28.37 -27.72
CA THR A 699 -16.97 -27.69 -27.23
C THR A 699 -17.48 -26.61 -28.20
N GLU A 700 -16.85 -26.46 -29.36
CA GLU A 700 -17.19 -25.45 -30.34
C GLU A 700 -18.63 -25.70 -30.92
N PRO A 701 -19.38 -24.65 -31.24
CA PRO A 701 -20.67 -24.81 -31.93
C PRO A 701 -20.52 -25.61 -33.22
N ASN A 702 -21.46 -26.51 -33.48
CA ASN A 702 -21.45 -27.36 -34.65
C ASN A 702 -21.33 -26.55 -35.97
N LYS A 703 -20.60 -27.09 -36.95
CA LYS A 703 -20.60 -26.50 -38.31
C LYS A 703 -22.00 -26.53 -38.85
N ILE A 704 -22.54 -25.38 -39.25
CA ILE A 704 -23.81 -25.31 -39.94
C ILE A 704 -23.61 -25.90 -41.33
N PRO A 705 -24.36 -26.91 -41.75
CA PRO A 705 -24.16 -27.59 -43.03
C PRO A 705 -24.42 -26.72 -44.25
N ASP A 706 -24.97 -25.52 -44.13
CA ASP A 706 -25.46 -24.75 -45.26
C ASP A 706 -24.66 -23.49 -45.55
N VAL A 707 -24.05 -23.42 -46.73
CA VAL A 707 -23.22 -22.33 -47.28
C VAL A 707 -23.97 -20.98 -47.37
N ARG A 708 -25.29 -20.95 -47.12
CA ARG A 708 -26.13 -19.75 -47.20
C ARG A 708 -26.22 -18.92 -45.96
N ARG A 709 -25.67 -19.36 -44.83
CA ARG A 709 -25.63 -18.59 -43.56
C ARG A 709 -24.30 -17.94 -43.27
N GLU A 710 -23.72 -17.20 -44.20
CA GLU A 710 -22.53 -16.40 -43.89
C GLU A 710 -22.79 -15.28 -42.87
N CYS A 711 -24.05 -14.80 -42.75
CA CYS A 711 -24.43 -13.75 -41.81
C CYS A 711 -25.92 -13.86 -41.45
N SER A 712 -26.27 -14.03 -40.15
CA SER A 712 -27.67 -14.19 -39.67
C SER A 712 -28.61 -13.02 -40.01
N SER A 713 -28.06 -11.80 -40.20
CA SER A 713 -28.84 -10.62 -40.61
C SER A 713 -29.51 -10.70 -41.98
N LYS A 714 -29.13 -11.64 -42.85
CA LYS A 714 -29.82 -11.87 -44.11
C LYS A 714 -31.10 -12.73 -43.97
N ILE A 715 -31.25 -13.44 -42.85
CA ILE A 715 -32.37 -14.36 -42.63
C ILE A 715 -33.56 -13.62 -42.01
N GLU A 716 -33.34 -12.66 -41.10
CA GLU A 716 -34.43 -11.84 -40.58
C GLU A 716 -35.07 -10.98 -41.67
N SER A 717 -34.27 -10.37 -42.55
CA SER A 717 -34.84 -9.63 -43.70
C SER A 717 -35.60 -10.55 -44.69
N SER A 718 -35.10 -11.78 -44.93
CA SER A 718 -35.78 -12.75 -45.79
C SER A 718 -37.03 -13.35 -45.13
N ARG A 719 -37.00 -13.56 -43.80
CA ARG A 719 -38.17 -14.09 -43.05
C ARG A 719 -39.27 -13.04 -42.96
N ASN A 720 -38.92 -11.78 -42.66
CA ASN A 720 -39.88 -10.68 -42.65
C ASN A 720 -40.43 -10.40 -44.03
N THR A 721 -39.61 -10.43 -45.07
CA THR A 721 -40.08 -10.29 -46.47
C THR A 721 -40.96 -11.45 -46.92
N VAL A 722 -40.69 -12.68 -46.45
CA VAL A 722 -41.56 -13.85 -46.75
C VAL A 722 -42.83 -13.81 -45.92
N MET A 723 -42.78 -13.39 -44.65
CA MET A 723 -43.99 -13.23 -43.84
C MET A 723 -44.88 -12.07 -44.33
N ASP A 724 -44.27 -10.97 -44.78
CA ASP A 724 -45.02 -9.86 -45.37
C ASP A 724 -45.64 -10.23 -46.73
N LYS A 725 -44.93 -10.97 -47.56
CA LYS A 725 -45.50 -11.52 -48.79
C LYS A 725 -46.60 -12.60 -48.56
N LEU A 726 -46.49 -13.39 -47.50
CA LEU A 726 -47.55 -14.33 -47.11
C LEU A 726 -48.78 -13.59 -46.57
N LYS A 727 -48.60 -12.50 -45.81
CA LYS A 727 -49.73 -11.63 -45.39
C LYS A 727 -50.43 -11.00 -46.59
N GLU A 728 -49.70 -10.45 -47.55
CA GLU A 728 -50.28 -9.91 -48.79
C GLU A 728 -51.05 -10.98 -49.55
N VAL A 729 -50.57 -12.23 -49.64
CA VAL A 729 -51.28 -13.33 -50.33
C VAL A 729 -52.51 -13.79 -49.54
N PHE A 730 -52.52 -13.72 -48.23
CA PHE A 730 -53.68 -14.07 -47.39
C PHE A 730 -54.73 -12.95 -47.31
N GLU A 731 -54.33 -11.67 -47.47
CA GLU A 731 -55.26 -10.53 -47.49
C GLU A 731 -55.99 -10.41 -48.85
N VAL A 732 -55.40 -10.88 -49.98
CA VAL A 732 -56.04 -10.91 -51.32
C VAL A 732 -56.97 -12.08 -51.48
N GLY A 733 -57.03 -13.05 -50.56
CA GLY A 733 -57.94 -14.22 -50.66
C GLY A 733 -59.28 -14.10 -49.90
N GLN A 734 -59.58 -12.92 -49.33
CA GLN A 734 -60.85 -12.62 -48.63
C GLN A 734 -61.60 -11.41 -49.24
N GLY A 735 -61.42 -11.13 -50.50
CA GLY A 735 -62.21 -10.18 -51.29
C GLY A 735 -63.15 -10.84 -52.28
#